data_53054a4ec63d4ae83396b30bb408ba43
#
_entry.id   53054a4ec63d4ae83396b30bb408ba43
#
_cell.length_a   1.000
_cell.length_b   1.000
_cell.length_c   1.000
_cell.angle_alpha   90.00
_cell.angle_beta   90.00
_cell.angle_gamma   90.00
#
_symmetry.space_group_name_H-M   'P 1'
#
loop_
_entity.id
_entity.type
_entity.pdbx_description
1 polymer ?
#
loop_
_entity_poly.entity_id
_entity_poly.type
_entity_poly.pdbx_seq_one_letter_code
_entity_poly.pdbx_strand_id
1 'polypeptide(L)'
;MRKSVYILLYMAIRFACPVLAQSDAKMREVYVQAENDYRIGRVEEAREALLQNLTAFQGNLRQNALRLIALISLDEYDVRQAEQYTARLLELNPYYSPSASDPSTFVSIVNNIKAGMTATITTASSQAESLTEAPVPTTLITEEMICNCGGRNLQEVLAAYVPGMNLIDCNDDINIGMRGIYSSTQEKILIMLNGHRLNSYASSTAAPDFSISLEKVKQIEVLRGPASSLYGDVALTGVVNIITKQGADVDGIQVKAGAGNYGQIKADAVFGKRYFDIDLLLWGSVYRNSGEQRDAPGRRSEESTYNMPFDHIRIGRIGNRPSYDFGLQLGYKGLQFMYDTRFSQVVAPFTMSNLALSYDYDRYRTYNGLSPSFGTSSQHADLSYQWSMFNVQWKAAATYDKSDLTRYQVLGDEPVPVLSWSLPLPDYMIHTFDSCGGLSRYVNAQEQNYGFQVKGNYAYTLGDTHHGNISFGAEYGHFQLDDIRYQIGYDFVETFPENARIRETGKGSENRANAWLQLKHQWRSLILNAGVRFDYKRRDDDTKVRELSPRVALILLRPKWNARLSYSKSFVDAPYLNRNANILAALIREKEGIGLSPERVHSFQLSFAGQNWVKGLNFEVNGFYNYGSDLIMTDILSYRNASQNKTSGVELMASYRQPKLTADWNLTWTHTFMSNLITLDLPEKLAVNYSNEVDANNNTPAIMSNLVLGWQVAPRLRLHTHVLFESRQTSYNIDLENYARSQTRFIEYAFYVIVPGMEEKAAAIWEDAVDSASKITSHNEMPARCILNIGGEYTYGPVTIGLNIHNLLGTDYYRSGMNTNLVPQQGRWFLGTIGVKI
;
A
#
# COMPACT_ATOMS: atom_id res chain seq x y z
N MET A 1 -39.89 -26.07 19.07
CA MET A 1 -39.66 -25.25 17.87
C MET A 1 -38.24 -25.38 17.24
N ARG A 2 -37.12 -25.46 17.99
CA ARG A 2 -35.77 -25.56 17.38
C ARG A 2 -35.48 -26.89 16.63
N LYS A 3 -36.01 -28.03 17.07
CA LYS A 3 -35.78 -29.32 16.39
C LYS A 3 -36.53 -29.46 15.06
N SER A 4 -37.70 -28.83 14.90
CA SER A 4 -38.52 -28.91 13.69
C SER A 4 -37.94 -28.09 12.52
N VAL A 5 -37.22 -27.00 12.83
CA VAL A 5 -36.53 -26.16 11.80
C VAL A 5 -35.35 -26.91 11.20
N TYR A 6 -34.58 -27.64 11.98
CA TYR A 6 -33.46 -28.44 11.50
C TYR A 6 -33.90 -29.62 10.62
N ILE A 7 -35.03 -30.24 10.94
CA ILE A 7 -35.59 -31.33 10.12
C ILE A 7 -36.13 -30.81 8.80
N LEU A 8 -36.76 -29.64 8.78
CA LEU A 8 -37.24 -29.00 7.57
C LEU A 8 -36.07 -28.53 6.66
N LEU A 9 -35.02 -27.99 7.26
CA LEU A 9 -33.82 -27.59 6.53
C LEU A 9 -33.06 -28.80 5.97
N TYR A 10 -33.00 -29.92 6.75
CA TYR A 10 -32.37 -31.17 6.31
C TYR A 10 -33.20 -31.88 5.22
N MET A 11 -34.54 -31.85 5.30
CA MET A 11 -35.41 -32.34 4.24
C MET A 11 -35.34 -31.46 2.97
N ALA A 12 -35.33 -30.14 3.11
CA ALA A 12 -35.17 -29.20 1.96
C ALA A 12 -33.82 -29.41 1.23
N ILE A 13 -32.76 -29.64 1.97
CA ILE A 13 -31.44 -29.95 1.41
C ILE A 13 -31.42 -31.31 0.71
N ARG A 14 -32.11 -32.34 1.26
CA ARG A 14 -32.16 -33.67 0.64
C ARG A 14 -33.04 -33.74 -0.61
N PHE A 15 -34.10 -32.94 -0.72
CA PHE A 15 -34.96 -32.90 -1.88
C PHE A 15 -34.46 -31.96 -3.00
N ALA A 16 -33.72 -30.92 -2.68
CA ALA A 16 -33.12 -30.00 -3.69
C ALA A 16 -31.87 -30.60 -4.37
N CYS A 17 -31.08 -31.43 -3.65
CA CYS A 17 -29.82 -31.97 -4.17
C CYS A 17 -29.95 -32.88 -5.40
N PRO A 18 -30.90 -33.85 -5.48
CA PRO A 18 -30.98 -34.72 -6.65
C PRO A 18 -31.54 -34.02 -7.91
N VAL A 19 -32.42 -33.03 -7.76
CA VAL A 19 -33.02 -32.32 -8.91
C VAL A 19 -31.99 -31.39 -9.58
N LEU A 20 -31.13 -30.72 -8.78
CA LEU A 20 -30.05 -29.89 -9.30
C LEU A 20 -28.92 -30.71 -9.93
N ALA A 21 -28.54 -31.83 -9.32
CA ALA A 21 -27.54 -32.73 -9.88
C ALA A 21 -28.00 -33.39 -11.19
N GLN A 22 -29.28 -33.66 -11.35
CA GLN A 22 -29.86 -34.23 -12.57
C GLN A 22 -29.96 -33.21 -13.69
N SER A 23 -30.21 -31.93 -13.36
CA SER A 23 -30.19 -30.81 -14.30
C SER A 23 -28.77 -30.54 -14.84
N ASP A 24 -27.77 -30.54 -13.97
CA ASP A 24 -26.37 -30.31 -14.37
C ASP A 24 -25.83 -31.46 -15.23
N ALA A 25 -26.17 -32.70 -14.93
CA ALA A 25 -25.80 -33.88 -15.72
C ALA A 25 -26.39 -33.79 -17.16
N LYS A 26 -27.66 -33.42 -17.26
CA LYS A 26 -28.33 -33.24 -18.53
C LYS A 26 -27.72 -32.10 -19.37
N MET A 27 -27.38 -30.98 -18.74
CA MET A 27 -26.76 -29.85 -19.46
C MET A 27 -25.33 -30.21 -19.92
N ARG A 28 -24.60 -31.02 -19.17
CA ARG A 28 -23.32 -31.56 -19.62
C ARG A 28 -23.44 -32.45 -20.83
N GLU A 29 -24.43 -33.32 -20.86
CA GLU A 29 -24.70 -34.18 -22.04
C GLU A 29 -25.01 -33.35 -23.26
N VAL A 30 -25.85 -32.31 -23.14
CA VAL A 30 -26.16 -31.37 -24.23
C VAL A 30 -24.91 -30.66 -24.74
N TYR A 31 -24.04 -30.18 -23.85
CA TYR A 31 -22.81 -29.55 -24.27
C TYR A 31 -21.85 -30.51 -24.99
N VAL A 32 -21.65 -31.70 -24.43
CA VAL A 32 -20.76 -32.71 -25.03
C VAL A 32 -21.29 -33.14 -26.39
N GLN A 33 -22.60 -33.27 -26.53
CA GLN A 33 -23.19 -33.60 -27.83
C GLN A 33 -22.96 -32.45 -28.85
N ALA A 34 -23.19 -31.21 -28.46
CA ALA A 34 -22.95 -30.04 -29.30
C ALA A 34 -21.47 -29.91 -29.72
N GLU A 35 -20.54 -30.19 -28.76
CA GLU A 35 -19.11 -30.21 -29.08
C GLU A 35 -18.73 -31.29 -30.06
N ASN A 36 -19.33 -32.49 -29.95
CA ASN A 36 -19.12 -33.57 -30.91
C ASN A 36 -19.71 -33.25 -32.27
N ASP A 37 -20.92 -32.67 -32.32
CA ASP A 37 -21.56 -32.25 -33.58
C ASP A 37 -20.69 -31.20 -34.29
N TYR A 38 -20.13 -30.23 -33.56
CA TYR A 38 -19.19 -29.26 -34.12
C TYR A 38 -17.92 -29.93 -34.70
N ARG A 39 -17.34 -30.90 -33.98
CA ARG A 39 -16.13 -31.61 -34.39
C ARG A 39 -16.32 -32.45 -35.66
N ILE A 40 -17.53 -32.97 -35.89
CA ILE A 40 -17.87 -33.75 -37.10
C ILE A 40 -18.47 -32.91 -38.25
N GLY A 41 -18.48 -31.55 -38.06
CA GLY A 41 -18.90 -30.58 -39.07
C GLY A 41 -20.42 -30.33 -39.13
N ARG A 42 -21.19 -30.78 -38.13
CA ARG A 42 -22.61 -30.42 -37.93
C ARG A 42 -22.73 -29.11 -37.18
N VAL A 43 -22.32 -28.04 -37.84
CA VAL A 43 -22.12 -26.74 -37.20
C VAL A 43 -23.43 -26.11 -36.77
N GLU A 44 -24.48 -26.23 -37.61
CA GLU A 44 -25.80 -25.65 -37.36
C GLU A 44 -26.51 -26.32 -36.17
N GLU A 45 -26.48 -27.67 -36.12
CA GLU A 45 -27.06 -28.44 -35.00
C GLU A 45 -26.37 -28.15 -33.69
N ALA A 46 -25.05 -28.02 -33.72
CA ALA A 46 -24.26 -27.63 -32.54
C ALA A 46 -24.64 -26.24 -32.05
N ARG A 47 -24.79 -25.28 -32.97
CA ARG A 47 -25.15 -23.89 -32.65
C ARG A 47 -26.54 -23.82 -32.08
N GLU A 48 -27.52 -24.44 -32.69
CA GLU A 48 -28.92 -24.43 -32.18
C GLU A 48 -29.01 -25.06 -30.80
N ALA A 49 -28.38 -26.20 -30.57
CA ALA A 49 -28.36 -26.86 -29.25
C ALA A 49 -27.74 -25.97 -28.16
N LEU A 50 -26.64 -25.27 -28.46
CA LEU A 50 -26.01 -24.35 -27.54
C LEU A 50 -26.84 -23.11 -27.26
N LEU A 51 -27.43 -22.49 -28.28
CA LEU A 51 -28.22 -21.28 -28.14
C LEU A 51 -29.52 -21.50 -27.36
N GLN A 52 -30.24 -22.61 -27.65
CA GLN A 52 -31.47 -22.98 -26.97
C GLN A 52 -31.24 -23.25 -25.46
N ASN A 53 -30.06 -23.72 -25.11
CA ASN A 53 -29.73 -24.07 -23.72
C ASN A 53 -28.76 -23.07 -23.02
N LEU A 54 -28.44 -21.94 -23.67
CA LEU A 54 -27.40 -21.02 -23.19
C LEU A 54 -27.69 -20.44 -21.79
N THR A 55 -28.97 -20.21 -21.49
CA THR A 55 -29.43 -19.72 -20.18
C THR A 55 -29.41 -20.79 -19.09
N ALA A 56 -29.51 -22.08 -19.50
CA ALA A 56 -29.52 -23.22 -18.59
C ALA A 56 -28.09 -23.68 -18.24
N PHE A 57 -27.09 -23.39 -19.08
CA PHE A 57 -25.69 -23.67 -18.75
C PHE A 57 -25.20 -22.78 -17.62
N GLN A 58 -24.46 -23.33 -16.67
CA GLN A 58 -23.95 -22.63 -15.49
C GLN A 58 -22.44 -22.84 -15.31
N GLY A 59 -21.78 -21.87 -14.61
CA GLY A 59 -20.36 -21.95 -14.27
C GLY A 59 -19.45 -22.17 -15.49
N ASN A 60 -18.51 -23.11 -15.38
CA ASN A 60 -17.56 -23.45 -16.45
C ASN A 60 -18.25 -23.97 -17.72
N LEU A 61 -19.37 -24.62 -17.58
CA LEU A 61 -20.12 -25.13 -18.72
C LEU A 61 -20.67 -23.99 -19.60
N ARG A 62 -21.13 -22.92 -18.98
CA ARG A 62 -21.57 -21.71 -19.69
C ARG A 62 -20.39 -20.99 -20.38
N GLN A 63 -19.23 -20.95 -19.74
CA GLN A 63 -18.02 -20.39 -20.37
C GLN A 63 -17.63 -21.20 -21.62
N ASN A 64 -17.62 -22.53 -21.50
CA ASN A 64 -17.30 -23.42 -22.62
C ASN A 64 -18.32 -23.29 -23.74
N ALA A 65 -19.62 -23.16 -23.42
CA ALA A 65 -20.66 -22.94 -24.41
C ALA A 65 -20.50 -21.62 -25.15
N LEU A 66 -20.22 -20.51 -24.44
CA LEU A 66 -19.95 -19.21 -25.08
C LEU A 66 -18.71 -19.24 -25.97
N ARG A 67 -17.64 -19.91 -25.51
CA ARG A 67 -16.44 -20.14 -26.35
C ARG A 67 -16.77 -20.88 -27.62
N LEU A 68 -17.49 -22.00 -27.51
CA LEU A 68 -17.83 -22.82 -28.67
C LEU A 68 -18.72 -22.08 -29.65
N ILE A 69 -19.70 -21.29 -29.17
CA ILE A 69 -20.52 -20.44 -30.04
C ILE A 69 -19.66 -19.38 -30.75
N ALA A 70 -18.70 -18.78 -30.07
CA ALA A 70 -17.78 -17.81 -30.66
C ALA A 70 -16.91 -18.45 -31.76
N LEU A 71 -16.42 -19.68 -31.54
CA LEU A 71 -15.68 -20.46 -32.56
C LEU A 71 -16.54 -20.81 -33.74
N ILE A 72 -17.78 -21.28 -33.54
CA ILE A 72 -18.75 -21.55 -34.59
C ILE A 72 -19.01 -20.27 -35.41
N SER A 73 -19.22 -19.14 -34.77
CA SER A 73 -19.42 -17.86 -35.46
C SER A 73 -18.22 -17.46 -36.33
N LEU A 74 -16.99 -17.81 -35.92
CA LEU A 74 -15.79 -17.58 -36.73
C LEU A 74 -15.73 -18.48 -37.96
N ASP A 75 -16.12 -19.75 -37.83
CA ASP A 75 -16.19 -20.69 -38.96
C ASP A 75 -17.28 -20.27 -39.98
N GLU A 76 -18.32 -19.61 -39.53
CA GLU A 76 -19.36 -18.99 -40.35
C GLU A 76 -18.98 -17.61 -40.90
N TYR A 77 -17.76 -17.14 -40.66
CA TYR A 77 -17.26 -15.79 -41.02
C TYR A 77 -18.02 -14.64 -40.40
N ASP A 78 -18.83 -14.87 -39.35
CA ASP A 78 -19.50 -13.81 -38.58
C ASP A 78 -18.62 -13.33 -37.39
N VAL A 79 -17.61 -12.53 -37.75
CA VAL A 79 -16.65 -11.97 -36.77
C VAL A 79 -17.38 -11.11 -35.73
N ARG A 80 -18.48 -10.43 -36.12
CA ARG A 80 -19.25 -9.56 -35.19
C ARG A 80 -19.96 -10.36 -34.11
N GLN A 81 -20.50 -11.49 -34.45
CA GLN A 81 -21.17 -12.40 -33.53
C GLN A 81 -20.14 -13.08 -32.63
N ALA A 82 -18.99 -13.47 -33.18
CA ALA A 82 -17.87 -14.02 -32.44
C ALA A 82 -17.35 -13.02 -31.37
N GLU A 83 -17.20 -11.73 -31.70
CA GLU A 83 -16.86 -10.66 -30.76
C GLU A 83 -17.90 -10.52 -29.63
N GLN A 84 -19.21 -10.60 -29.96
CA GLN A 84 -20.27 -10.50 -28.96
C GLN A 84 -20.23 -11.66 -27.94
N TYR A 85 -20.07 -12.92 -28.42
CA TYR A 85 -20.01 -14.06 -27.51
C TYR A 85 -18.71 -14.12 -26.75
N THR A 86 -17.61 -13.68 -27.34
CA THR A 86 -16.33 -13.54 -26.66
C THR A 86 -16.39 -12.45 -25.57
N ALA A 87 -17.07 -11.32 -25.83
CA ALA A 87 -17.30 -10.30 -24.81
C ALA A 87 -18.09 -10.85 -23.61
N ARG A 88 -19.19 -11.60 -23.87
CA ARG A 88 -19.97 -12.26 -22.81
C ARG A 88 -19.16 -13.31 -22.05
N LEU A 89 -18.27 -14.03 -22.73
CA LEU A 89 -17.33 -14.98 -22.11
C LEU A 89 -16.39 -14.25 -21.15
N LEU A 90 -15.85 -13.11 -21.58
CA LEU A 90 -14.93 -12.29 -20.78
C LEU A 90 -15.65 -11.52 -19.66
N GLU A 91 -16.93 -11.18 -19.81
CA GLU A 91 -17.78 -10.69 -18.71
C GLU A 91 -17.96 -11.73 -17.61
N LEU A 92 -18.10 -13.02 -17.97
CA LEU A 92 -18.18 -14.11 -17.00
C LEU A 92 -16.83 -14.47 -16.40
N ASN A 93 -15.77 -14.40 -17.18
CA ASN A 93 -14.42 -14.72 -16.77
C ASN A 93 -13.41 -13.77 -17.43
N PRO A 94 -13.15 -12.60 -16.85
CA PRO A 94 -12.18 -11.63 -17.36
C PRO A 94 -10.75 -12.17 -17.49
N TYR A 95 -10.45 -13.24 -16.74
CA TYR A 95 -9.16 -13.93 -16.78
C TYR A 95 -9.13 -15.11 -17.76
N TYR A 96 -10.23 -15.32 -18.50
CA TYR A 96 -10.26 -16.37 -19.51
C TYR A 96 -9.06 -16.22 -20.46
N SER A 97 -8.31 -17.29 -20.67
CA SER A 97 -7.21 -17.32 -21.64
C SER A 97 -7.50 -18.39 -22.67
N PRO A 98 -7.35 -18.07 -23.96
CA PRO A 98 -7.51 -19.04 -25.03
C PRO A 98 -6.57 -20.24 -24.86
N SER A 99 -7.01 -21.41 -25.33
CA SER A 99 -6.18 -22.60 -25.43
C SER A 99 -5.15 -22.43 -26.55
N ALA A 100 -4.01 -23.11 -26.42
CA ALA A 100 -3.02 -23.16 -27.51
C ALA A 100 -3.58 -23.79 -28.83
N SER A 101 -4.70 -24.52 -28.75
CA SER A 101 -5.42 -25.09 -29.91
C SER A 101 -6.47 -24.14 -30.48
N ASP A 102 -6.72 -22.98 -29.90
CA ASP A 102 -7.71 -22.03 -30.40
C ASP A 102 -7.19 -21.32 -31.67
N PRO A 103 -8.06 -21.02 -32.65
CA PRO A 103 -7.68 -20.29 -33.85
C PRO A 103 -7.08 -18.91 -33.51
N SER A 104 -6.05 -18.49 -34.27
CA SER A 104 -5.37 -17.20 -34.06
C SER A 104 -6.31 -16.01 -34.15
N THR A 105 -7.37 -16.10 -34.96
CA THR A 105 -8.45 -15.11 -35.06
C THR A 105 -9.22 -14.98 -33.74
N PHE A 106 -9.58 -16.09 -33.09
CA PHE A 106 -10.24 -16.09 -31.79
C PHE A 106 -9.32 -15.52 -30.70
N VAL A 107 -8.04 -15.93 -30.70
CA VAL A 107 -7.02 -15.38 -29.80
C VAL A 107 -6.89 -13.86 -29.96
N SER A 108 -6.89 -13.35 -31.19
CA SER A 108 -6.85 -11.92 -31.49
C SER A 108 -8.08 -11.19 -30.98
N ILE A 109 -9.29 -11.76 -31.17
CA ILE A 109 -10.54 -11.19 -30.63
C ILE A 109 -10.50 -11.13 -29.11
N VAL A 110 -10.12 -12.21 -28.44
CA VAL A 110 -9.98 -12.24 -26.98
C VAL A 110 -9.00 -11.15 -26.52
N ASN A 111 -7.84 -11.02 -27.15
CA ASN A 111 -6.85 -10.02 -26.80
C ASN A 111 -7.32 -8.58 -27.07
N ASN A 112 -8.02 -8.35 -28.18
CA ASN A 112 -8.57 -7.04 -28.53
C ASN A 112 -9.68 -6.61 -27.57
N ILE A 113 -10.58 -7.53 -27.21
CA ILE A 113 -11.63 -7.26 -26.23
C ILE A 113 -11.02 -7.06 -24.84
N LYS A 114 -10.05 -7.87 -24.44
CA LYS A 114 -9.30 -7.66 -23.20
C LYS A 114 -8.57 -6.32 -23.20
N ALA A 115 -7.96 -5.90 -24.29
CA ALA A 115 -7.35 -4.59 -24.43
C ALA A 115 -8.38 -3.46 -24.34
N GLY A 116 -9.60 -3.66 -24.85
CA GLY A 116 -10.74 -2.76 -24.63
C GLY A 116 -11.35 -2.83 -23.21
N MET A 117 -11.17 -3.95 -22.51
CA MET A 117 -11.55 -4.18 -21.12
C MET A 117 -10.47 -3.79 -20.11
N THR A 118 -9.43 -3.05 -20.52
CA THR A 118 -8.30 -2.61 -19.67
C THR A 118 -8.73 -1.79 -18.45
N ALA A 119 -10.00 -1.46 -18.33
CA ALA A 119 -10.60 -0.84 -17.16
C ALA A 119 -11.25 -1.82 -16.16
N THR A 120 -10.97 -3.11 -16.26
CA THR A 120 -11.51 -4.10 -15.30
C THR A 120 -10.64 -4.16 -14.06
N ILE A 121 -11.26 -4.01 -12.91
CA ILE A 121 -10.63 -4.05 -11.59
C ILE A 121 -11.22 -5.16 -10.73
N THR A 122 -10.44 -5.71 -9.83
CA THR A 122 -10.86 -6.76 -8.90
C THR A 122 -10.86 -6.32 -7.44
N THR A 123 -10.13 -5.27 -7.14
CA THR A 123 -9.88 -4.83 -5.76
C THR A 123 -11.10 -4.17 -5.11
N ALA A 124 -11.94 -3.46 -5.88
CA ALA A 124 -13.04 -2.68 -5.32
C ALA A 124 -14.22 -3.51 -4.76
N SER A 125 -14.40 -4.75 -5.24
CA SER A 125 -15.50 -5.63 -4.81
C SER A 125 -15.10 -7.10 -4.64
N SER A 126 -13.80 -7.40 -4.67
CA SER A 126 -13.26 -8.76 -4.68
C SER A 126 -13.71 -9.60 -5.89
N GLN A 127 -14.19 -8.96 -6.95
CA GLN A 127 -14.63 -9.53 -8.22
C GLN A 127 -14.19 -8.64 -9.35
N ALA A 128 -14.07 -9.23 -10.54
CA ALA A 128 -13.85 -8.46 -11.74
C ALA A 128 -15.07 -7.59 -12.06
N GLU A 129 -14.89 -6.29 -12.05
CA GLU A 129 -15.92 -5.33 -12.40
C GLU A 129 -15.36 -4.17 -13.21
N SER A 130 -16.22 -3.45 -13.88
CA SER A 130 -15.84 -2.23 -14.58
C SER A 130 -15.47 -1.14 -13.58
N LEU A 131 -14.49 -0.32 -13.92
CA LEU A 131 -14.11 0.86 -13.14
C LEU A 131 -15.31 1.80 -12.86
N THR A 132 -16.28 1.85 -13.79
CA THR A 132 -17.50 2.66 -13.66
C THR A 132 -18.48 2.15 -12.62
N GLU A 133 -18.42 0.87 -12.29
CA GLU A 133 -19.30 0.19 -11.34
C GLU A 133 -18.68 0.03 -9.96
N ALA A 134 -17.39 0.40 -9.82
CA ALA A 134 -16.68 0.31 -8.57
C ALA A 134 -17.36 1.13 -7.47
N PRO A 135 -17.53 0.59 -6.24
CA PRO A 135 -18.25 1.26 -5.16
C PRO A 135 -17.50 2.42 -4.52
N VAL A 136 -16.19 2.50 -4.78
CA VAL A 136 -15.30 3.60 -4.33
C VAL A 136 -14.50 4.14 -5.50
N PRO A 137 -14.08 5.40 -5.48
CA PRO A 137 -13.16 5.93 -6.48
C PRO A 137 -11.91 5.08 -6.55
N THR A 138 -11.56 4.65 -7.75
CA THR A 138 -10.45 3.73 -7.99
C THR A 138 -9.58 4.26 -9.12
N THR A 139 -8.27 4.29 -8.89
CA THR A 139 -7.27 4.59 -9.93
C THR A 139 -6.69 3.28 -10.44
N LEU A 140 -6.76 3.08 -11.75
CA LEU A 140 -6.12 1.98 -12.44
C LEU A 140 -4.86 2.50 -13.15
N ILE A 141 -3.70 1.93 -12.83
CA ILE A 141 -2.42 2.26 -13.44
C ILE A 141 -1.95 1.05 -14.24
N THR A 142 -1.87 1.20 -15.56
CA THR A 142 -1.46 0.13 -16.48
C THR A 142 0.07 0.07 -16.63
N GLU A 143 0.59 -1.02 -17.21
CA GLU A 143 2.00 -1.16 -17.56
C GLU A 143 2.47 0.01 -18.45
N GLU A 144 1.65 0.44 -19.42
CA GLU A 144 1.96 1.61 -20.24
C GLU A 144 2.11 2.90 -19.44
N MET A 145 1.22 3.11 -18.47
CA MET A 145 1.29 4.28 -17.59
C MET A 145 2.55 4.25 -16.71
N ILE A 146 2.93 3.08 -16.19
CA ILE A 146 4.18 2.91 -15.43
C ILE A 146 5.38 3.34 -16.27
N CYS A 147 5.45 2.93 -17.54
CA CYS A 147 6.51 3.36 -18.44
C CYS A 147 6.48 4.87 -18.72
N ASN A 148 5.28 5.45 -18.89
CA ASN A 148 5.12 6.87 -19.25
C ASN A 148 5.50 7.84 -18.13
N CYS A 149 5.36 7.47 -16.86
CA CYS A 149 5.78 8.36 -15.76
C CYS A 149 7.29 8.31 -15.50
N GLY A 150 7.99 7.30 -16.00
CA GLY A 150 9.40 7.10 -15.74
C GLY A 150 9.72 6.82 -14.26
N GLY A 151 8.72 6.41 -13.48
CA GLY A 151 8.87 6.14 -12.05
C GLY A 151 9.85 5.00 -11.78
N ARG A 152 10.76 5.20 -10.82
CA ARG A 152 11.83 4.22 -10.49
C ARG A 152 11.35 3.14 -9.54
N ASN A 153 10.37 3.46 -8.69
CA ASN A 153 9.79 2.57 -7.68
C ASN A 153 8.27 2.76 -7.58
N LEU A 154 7.62 1.96 -6.74
CA LEU A 154 6.17 2.00 -6.55
C LEU A 154 5.69 3.35 -6.01
N GLN A 155 6.40 3.96 -5.07
CA GLN A 155 6.05 5.25 -4.48
C GLN A 155 5.92 6.35 -5.54
N GLU A 156 6.89 6.46 -6.46
CA GLU A 156 6.89 7.46 -7.53
C GLU A 156 5.76 7.25 -8.55
N VAL A 157 5.46 5.99 -8.87
CA VAL A 157 4.34 5.64 -9.76
C VAL A 157 3.00 6.01 -9.12
N LEU A 158 2.81 5.71 -7.83
CA LEU A 158 1.59 6.06 -7.12
C LEU A 158 1.40 7.57 -7.03
N ALA A 159 2.46 8.32 -6.71
CA ALA A 159 2.42 9.78 -6.63
C ALA A 159 2.07 10.44 -7.96
N ALA A 160 2.52 9.87 -9.09
CA ALA A 160 2.24 10.41 -10.42
C ALA A 160 0.76 10.27 -10.83
N TYR A 161 0.09 9.18 -10.44
CA TYR A 161 -1.23 8.87 -10.96
C TYR A 161 -2.37 8.91 -9.94
N VAL A 162 -2.08 8.77 -8.65
CA VAL A 162 -3.12 8.69 -7.63
C VAL A 162 -3.36 10.08 -7.03
N PRO A 163 -4.55 10.69 -7.25
CA PRO A 163 -4.87 11.97 -6.63
C PRO A 163 -4.83 11.86 -5.11
N GLY A 164 -4.30 12.89 -4.45
CA GLY A 164 -4.19 12.94 -2.99
C GLY A 164 -3.14 12.03 -2.37
N MET A 165 -2.31 11.37 -3.19
CA MET A 165 -1.17 10.59 -2.71
C MET A 165 0.01 11.52 -2.42
N ASN A 166 0.36 11.62 -1.14
CA ASN A 166 1.46 12.42 -0.65
C ASN A 166 2.70 11.56 -0.42
N LEU A 167 3.86 12.08 -0.82
CA LEU A 167 5.14 11.52 -0.42
C LEU A 167 5.53 12.13 0.92
N ILE A 168 5.70 11.30 1.92
CA ILE A 168 6.06 11.69 3.28
C ILE A 168 7.51 11.28 3.52
N ASP A 169 8.32 12.24 3.94
CA ASP A 169 9.69 11.96 4.35
C ASP A 169 9.76 11.79 5.87
N CYS A 170 9.99 10.56 6.27
CA CYS A 170 10.28 10.20 7.65
C CYS A 170 11.68 9.61 7.64
N ASN A 171 12.59 10.14 8.38
CA ASN A 171 14.04 9.86 8.39
C ASN A 171 14.48 8.44 7.99
N ASP A 172 13.69 7.43 8.25
CA ASP A 172 14.08 6.02 8.15
C ASP A 172 13.17 5.15 7.27
N ASP A 173 12.21 5.76 6.56
CA ASP A 173 11.29 4.97 5.72
C ASP A 173 10.85 5.74 4.47
N ILE A 174 10.64 5.01 3.37
CA ILE A 174 9.93 5.51 2.20
C ILE A 174 8.44 5.39 2.48
N ASN A 175 7.78 6.51 2.73
CA ASN A 175 6.43 6.55 3.22
C ASN A 175 5.48 7.28 2.26
N ILE A 176 4.23 6.86 2.26
CA ILE A 176 3.14 7.48 1.52
C ILE A 176 1.96 7.74 2.45
N GLY A 177 1.30 8.86 2.24
CA GLY A 177 0.03 9.20 2.87
C GLY A 177 -1.06 9.46 1.84
N MET A 178 -2.30 9.47 2.24
CA MET A 178 -3.42 9.77 1.35
C MET A 178 -4.34 10.80 1.97
N ARG A 179 -4.62 11.88 1.20
CA ARG A 179 -5.58 12.93 1.60
C ARG A 179 -5.24 13.56 2.95
N GLY A 180 -3.95 13.80 3.21
CA GLY A 180 -3.50 14.42 4.47
C GLY A 180 -3.52 13.50 5.70
N ILE A 181 -3.83 12.21 5.54
CA ILE A 181 -3.75 11.22 6.62
C ILE A 181 -2.51 10.37 6.41
N TYR A 182 -1.60 10.42 7.36
CA TYR A 182 -0.32 9.69 7.35
C TYR A 182 0.16 9.42 8.79
N SER A 183 1.25 8.69 8.93
CA SER A 183 1.99 8.48 10.19
C SER A 183 3.48 8.46 9.92
N SER A 184 4.29 8.24 10.94
CA SER A 184 5.76 8.18 10.83
C SER A 184 6.26 7.05 9.92
N THR A 185 5.44 6.00 9.74
CA THR A 185 5.73 4.86 8.87
C THR A 185 4.54 4.57 7.97
N GLN A 186 4.73 3.78 6.91
CA GLN A 186 3.68 3.44 5.95
C GLN A 186 2.74 2.37 6.55
N GLU A 187 1.82 2.74 7.42
CA GLU A 187 0.91 1.85 8.15
C GLU A 187 -0.59 2.16 7.96
N LYS A 188 -0.93 3.14 7.11
CA LYS A 188 -2.32 3.58 6.88
C LYS A 188 -2.90 3.12 5.54
N ILE A 189 -2.06 2.56 4.68
CA ILE A 189 -2.41 2.08 3.34
C ILE A 189 -2.04 0.60 3.23
N LEU A 190 -3.00 -0.23 2.86
CA LEU A 190 -2.76 -1.64 2.61
C LEU A 190 -2.11 -1.82 1.23
N ILE A 191 -0.94 -2.46 1.19
CA ILE A 191 -0.26 -2.83 -0.05
C ILE A 191 -0.38 -4.34 -0.23
N MET A 192 -0.79 -4.76 -1.43
CA MET A 192 -1.02 -6.17 -1.76
C MET A 192 -0.33 -6.55 -3.08
N LEU A 193 0.02 -7.82 -3.20
CA LEU A 193 0.44 -8.47 -4.43
C LEU A 193 -0.57 -9.55 -4.79
N ASN A 194 -1.30 -9.39 -5.90
CA ASN A 194 -2.39 -10.29 -6.33
C ASN A 194 -3.45 -10.55 -5.26
N GLY A 195 -3.72 -9.53 -4.40
CA GLY A 195 -4.64 -9.63 -3.28
C GLY A 195 -4.05 -10.22 -1.99
N HIS A 196 -2.79 -10.65 -2.00
CA HIS A 196 -2.04 -11.06 -0.81
C HIS A 196 -1.43 -9.85 -0.11
N ARG A 197 -1.65 -9.68 1.19
CA ARG A 197 -1.15 -8.58 2.02
C ARG A 197 0.38 -8.61 2.11
N LEU A 198 1.04 -7.49 1.84
CA LEU A 198 2.49 -7.33 1.99
C LEU A 198 2.89 -6.61 3.28
N ASN A 199 1.95 -5.90 3.93
CA ASN A 199 2.21 -5.22 5.19
C ASN A 199 2.49 -6.22 6.30
N SER A 200 3.60 -6.03 7.01
CA SER A 200 3.95 -6.75 8.24
C SER A 200 2.80 -6.74 9.25
N TYR A 201 2.66 -7.78 10.04
CA TYR A 201 1.67 -7.83 11.10
C TYR A 201 2.20 -7.22 12.41
N ALA A 202 3.52 -7.19 12.60
CA ALA A 202 4.14 -6.57 13.77
C ALA A 202 4.16 -5.04 13.68
N SER A 203 4.50 -4.50 12.49
CA SER A 203 4.65 -3.05 12.28
C SER A 203 3.54 -2.42 11.45
N SER A 204 2.68 -3.22 10.82
CA SER A 204 1.66 -2.78 9.84
C SER A 204 2.23 -2.09 8.59
N THR A 205 3.54 -2.16 8.36
CA THR A 205 4.25 -1.46 7.27
C THR A 205 4.53 -2.35 6.07
N ALA A 206 4.58 -1.73 4.88
CA ALA A 206 5.14 -2.31 3.67
C ALA A 206 5.81 -1.19 2.86
N ALA A 207 7.10 -1.28 2.61
CA ALA A 207 7.83 -0.23 1.88
C ALA A 207 7.43 -0.21 0.40
N PRO A 208 6.90 0.92 -0.13
CA PRO A 208 6.59 1.07 -1.56
C PRO A 208 7.84 1.50 -2.37
N ASP A 209 8.95 0.84 -2.15
CA ASP A 209 10.28 1.19 -2.62
C ASP A 209 10.81 0.29 -3.74
N PHE A 210 12.11 0.21 -3.88
CA PHE A 210 12.82 -0.61 -4.87
C PHE A 210 12.77 -2.12 -4.60
N SER A 211 12.22 -2.55 -3.48
CA SER A 211 11.98 -3.96 -3.18
C SER A 211 10.70 -4.51 -3.85
N ILE A 212 10.06 -3.72 -4.70
CA ILE A 212 8.92 -4.14 -5.51
C ILE A 212 9.28 -3.88 -6.98
N SER A 213 9.51 -4.96 -7.75
CA SER A 213 9.81 -4.87 -9.17
C SER A 213 8.60 -4.37 -9.95
N LEU A 214 8.78 -3.31 -10.75
CA LEU A 214 7.75 -2.80 -11.65
C LEU A 214 7.64 -3.62 -12.95
N GLU A 215 8.68 -4.36 -13.33
CA GLU A 215 8.70 -5.13 -14.58
C GLU A 215 7.77 -6.37 -14.54
N LYS A 216 7.47 -6.90 -13.34
CA LYS A 216 6.48 -7.97 -13.16
C LYS A 216 5.03 -7.49 -13.21
N VAL A 217 4.82 -6.18 -13.16
CA VAL A 217 3.49 -5.59 -12.96
C VAL A 217 2.72 -5.51 -14.28
N LYS A 218 1.49 -6.00 -14.27
CA LYS A 218 0.50 -5.80 -15.34
C LYS A 218 -0.31 -4.54 -15.12
N GLN A 219 -0.81 -4.36 -13.91
CA GLN A 219 -1.56 -3.18 -13.50
C GLN A 219 -1.49 -2.99 -11.98
N ILE A 220 -1.73 -1.76 -11.53
CA ILE A 220 -1.88 -1.42 -10.13
C ILE A 220 -3.28 -0.85 -9.95
N GLU A 221 -4.04 -1.41 -9.01
CA GLU A 221 -5.39 -0.96 -8.64
C GLU A 221 -5.32 -0.23 -7.31
N VAL A 222 -5.70 1.04 -7.29
CA VAL A 222 -5.65 1.85 -6.08
C VAL A 222 -7.04 2.30 -5.67
N LEU A 223 -7.55 1.76 -4.57
CA LEU A 223 -8.79 2.24 -3.94
C LEU A 223 -8.51 3.52 -3.16
N ARG A 224 -9.19 4.61 -3.47
CA ARG A 224 -9.04 5.91 -2.82
C ARG A 224 -10.09 6.10 -1.73
N GLY A 225 -9.70 5.81 -0.50
CA GLY A 225 -10.55 5.90 0.69
C GLY A 225 -10.61 4.62 1.51
N PRO A 226 -11.33 4.63 2.62
CA PRO A 226 -11.45 3.53 3.56
C PRO A 226 -11.96 2.24 2.91
N ALA A 227 -11.30 1.11 3.16
CA ALA A 227 -11.61 -0.17 2.54
C ALA A 227 -11.61 -1.38 3.51
N SER A 228 -11.65 -1.16 4.82
CA SER A 228 -11.68 -2.25 5.81
C SER A 228 -12.89 -3.17 5.69
N SER A 229 -13.99 -2.73 5.09
CA SER A 229 -15.15 -3.59 4.80
C SER A 229 -14.84 -4.78 3.87
N LEU A 230 -13.71 -4.72 3.13
CA LEU A 230 -13.24 -5.80 2.27
C LEU A 230 -11.99 -6.47 2.83
N TYR A 231 -11.04 -5.65 3.29
CA TYR A 231 -9.67 -6.06 3.57
C TYR A 231 -9.30 -6.03 5.06
N GLY A 232 -10.19 -5.48 5.92
CA GLY A 232 -9.96 -5.39 7.37
C GLY A 232 -8.87 -4.38 7.72
N ASP A 233 -8.01 -4.79 8.63
CA ASP A 233 -6.92 -4.00 9.21
C ASP A 233 -5.96 -3.39 8.17
N VAL A 234 -5.42 -2.19 8.46
CA VAL A 234 -4.49 -1.38 7.64
C VAL A 234 -5.13 -0.69 6.41
N ALA A 235 -6.28 -1.13 5.92
CA ALA A 235 -6.98 -0.46 4.81
C ALA A 235 -7.69 0.85 5.27
N LEU A 236 -6.98 1.71 6.03
CA LEU A 236 -7.55 2.90 6.68
C LEU A 236 -7.88 4.00 5.68
N THR A 237 -6.93 4.36 4.83
CA THR A 237 -7.05 5.48 3.88
C THR A 237 -7.07 5.04 2.43
N GLY A 238 -6.60 3.83 2.15
CA GLY A 238 -6.57 3.27 0.80
C GLY A 238 -6.02 1.85 0.75
N VAL A 239 -6.14 1.28 -0.45
CA VAL A 239 -5.57 -0.02 -0.79
C VAL A 239 -4.85 0.08 -2.11
N VAL A 240 -3.63 -0.42 -2.17
CA VAL A 240 -2.82 -0.57 -3.39
C VAL A 240 -2.68 -2.06 -3.68
N ASN A 241 -3.26 -2.54 -4.75
CA ASN A 241 -3.13 -3.93 -5.17
C ASN A 241 -2.33 -4.03 -6.47
N ILE A 242 -1.18 -4.64 -6.39
CA ILE A 242 -0.26 -4.87 -7.49
C ILE A 242 -0.65 -6.18 -8.15
N ILE A 243 -1.10 -6.13 -9.40
CA ILE A 243 -1.46 -7.30 -10.19
C ILE A 243 -0.28 -7.65 -11.09
N THR A 244 0.25 -8.84 -10.96
CA THR A 244 1.36 -9.32 -11.80
C THR A 244 0.89 -9.70 -13.20
N LYS A 245 1.82 -9.71 -14.13
CA LYS A 245 1.68 -10.41 -15.40
C LYS A 245 1.38 -11.90 -15.14
N GLN A 246 0.81 -12.56 -16.13
CA GLN A 246 0.72 -14.02 -16.19
C GLN A 246 1.82 -14.55 -17.11
N GLY A 247 2.12 -15.83 -17.04
CA GLY A 247 3.07 -16.46 -17.95
C GLY A 247 2.73 -16.24 -19.41
N ALA A 248 1.43 -16.28 -19.74
CA ALA A 248 0.92 -15.97 -21.08
C ALA A 248 1.09 -14.51 -21.53
N ASP A 249 1.16 -13.54 -20.60
CA ASP A 249 1.37 -12.12 -20.94
C ASP A 249 2.83 -11.87 -21.35
N VAL A 250 3.78 -12.62 -20.82
CA VAL A 250 5.23 -12.49 -21.11
C VAL A 250 5.62 -13.33 -22.32
N ASP A 251 5.19 -14.58 -22.35
CA ASP A 251 5.43 -15.61 -23.39
C ASP A 251 6.89 -15.64 -23.86
N GLY A 252 7.82 -15.69 -22.91
CA GLY A 252 9.27 -15.69 -23.16
C GLY A 252 10.06 -15.11 -22.00
N ILE A 253 11.14 -14.40 -22.30
CA ILE A 253 12.04 -13.77 -21.34
C ILE A 253 12.11 -12.27 -21.61
N GLN A 254 12.02 -11.48 -20.57
CA GLN A 254 12.28 -10.04 -20.57
C GLN A 254 13.42 -9.76 -19.57
N VAL A 255 14.49 -9.13 -20.04
CA VAL A 255 15.60 -8.72 -19.18
C VAL A 255 15.84 -7.23 -19.39
N LYS A 256 16.05 -6.48 -18.32
CA LYS A 256 16.35 -5.05 -18.35
C LYS A 256 17.46 -4.75 -17.37
N ALA A 257 18.49 -4.06 -17.82
CA ALA A 257 19.58 -3.58 -16.99
C ALA A 257 19.73 -2.09 -17.15
N GLY A 258 20.16 -1.40 -16.08
CA GLY A 258 20.34 0.05 -16.11
C GLY A 258 21.45 0.51 -15.18
N ALA A 259 22.05 1.63 -15.55
CA ALA A 259 23.02 2.35 -14.74
C ALA A 259 22.78 3.86 -14.83
N GLY A 260 23.10 4.58 -13.76
CA GLY A 260 22.90 6.01 -13.66
C GLY A 260 23.92 6.73 -12.78
N ASN A 261 23.74 8.03 -12.59
CA ASN A 261 24.57 8.77 -11.65
C ASN A 261 24.34 8.31 -10.20
N TYR A 262 25.19 8.74 -9.28
CA TYR A 262 25.15 8.40 -7.85
C TYR A 262 25.26 6.89 -7.56
N GLY A 263 25.86 6.12 -8.48
CA GLY A 263 26.05 4.69 -8.32
C GLY A 263 24.78 3.87 -8.48
N GLN A 264 23.77 4.38 -9.19
CA GLN A 264 22.56 3.62 -9.51
C GLN A 264 22.89 2.42 -10.40
N ILE A 265 22.48 1.23 -9.98
CA ILE A 265 22.54 0.00 -10.78
C ILE A 265 21.20 -0.70 -10.57
N LYS A 266 20.56 -1.09 -11.67
CA LYS A 266 19.31 -1.85 -11.69
C LYS A 266 19.42 -3.03 -12.64
N ALA A 267 18.89 -4.18 -12.25
CA ALA A 267 18.72 -5.32 -13.13
C ALA A 267 17.40 -6.03 -12.81
N ASP A 268 16.63 -6.31 -13.84
CA ASP A 268 15.35 -7.00 -13.78
C ASP A 268 15.31 -8.13 -14.80
N ALA A 269 14.68 -9.24 -14.44
CA ALA A 269 14.39 -10.35 -15.33
C ALA A 269 13.00 -10.88 -15.06
N VAL A 270 12.23 -11.12 -16.09
CA VAL A 270 10.90 -11.73 -16.01
C VAL A 270 10.83 -12.84 -17.04
N PHE A 271 10.50 -14.04 -16.62
CA PHE A 271 10.21 -15.18 -17.47
C PHE A 271 8.76 -15.57 -17.33
N GLY A 272 8.06 -15.77 -18.41
CA GLY A 272 6.69 -16.23 -18.38
C GLY A 272 6.40 -17.19 -19.52
N LYS A 273 5.69 -18.25 -19.25
CA LYS A 273 5.25 -19.22 -20.26
C LYS A 273 3.98 -19.90 -19.81
N ARG A 274 3.09 -20.08 -20.77
CA ARG A 274 1.93 -20.96 -20.61
C ARG A 274 2.11 -22.19 -21.49
N TYR A 275 1.97 -23.34 -20.85
CA TYR A 275 2.04 -24.62 -21.53
C TYR A 275 0.84 -25.48 -21.12
N PHE A 276 -0.06 -25.74 -22.04
CA PHE A 276 -1.40 -26.31 -21.78
C PHE A 276 -2.14 -25.54 -20.67
N ASP A 277 -2.50 -26.22 -19.59
CA ASP A 277 -3.22 -25.66 -18.43
C ASP A 277 -2.28 -25.06 -17.36
N ILE A 278 -0.97 -25.14 -17.55
CA ILE A 278 0.03 -24.62 -16.61
C ILE A 278 0.44 -23.22 -17.07
N ASP A 279 0.29 -22.23 -16.21
CA ASP A 279 0.78 -20.86 -16.38
C ASP A 279 1.89 -20.59 -15.37
N LEU A 280 3.09 -20.28 -15.84
CA LEU A 280 4.27 -20.03 -15.01
C LEU A 280 4.79 -18.62 -15.24
N LEU A 281 4.99 -17.87 -14.17
CA LEU A 281 5.68 -16.59 -14.15
C LEU A 281 6.80 -16.63 -13.11
N LEU A 282 8.01 -16.20 -13.51
CA LEU A 282 9.17 -16.01 -12.62
C LEU A 282 9.64 -14.56 -12.74
N TRP A 283 10.09 -13.98 -11.66
CA TRP A 283 10.70 -12.65 -11.69
C TRP A 283 11.87 -12.53 -10.74
N GLY A 284 12.78 -11.63 -11.08
CA GLY A 284 13.89 -11.24 -10.23
C GLY A 284 14.29 -9.80 -10.52
N SER A 285 14.55 -9.03 -9.48
CA SER A 285 14.98 -7.64 -9.55
C SER A 285 16.00 -7.33 -8.47
N VAL A 286 17.00 -6.53 -8.80
CA VAL A 286 17.98 -5.99 -7.85
C VAL A 286 18.19 -4.50 -8.14
N TYR A 287 18.33 -3.72 -7.07
CA TYR A 287 18.61 -2.28 -7.15
C TYR A 287 19.62 -1.85 -6.10
N ARG A 288 20.59 -1.03 -6.51
CA ARG A 288 21.61 -0.42 -5.65
C ARG A 288 21.77 1.07 -5.98
N ASN A 289 22.10 1.85 -4.96
CA ASN A 289 22.35 3.28 -5.10
C ASN A 289 23.25 3.78 -3.96
N SER A 290 24.25 4.61 -4.29
CA SER A 290 25.15 5.24 -3.30
C SER A 290 24.61 6.55 -2.72
N GLY A 291 23.54 7.09 -3.28
CA GLY A 291 22.89 8.34 -2.86
C GLY A 291 23.62 9.60 -3.37
N GLU A 292 22.85 10.66 -3.47
CA GLU A 292 23.35 12.01 -3.81
C GLU A 292 23.83 12.72 -2.56
N GLN A 293 25.03 13.30 -2.59
CA GLN A 293 25.50 14.16 -1.53
C GLN A 293 24.85 15.54 -1.66
N ARG A 294 24.20 15.98 -0.61
CA ARG A 294 23.54 17.28 -0.50
C ARG A 294 24.02 18.01 0.75
N ASP A 295 23.99 19.35 0.71
CA ASP A 295 24.30 20.16 1.88
C ASP A 295 23.26 19.90 2.99
N ALA A 296 23.73 19.77 4.21
CA ALA A 296 22.84 19.60 5.36
C ALA A 296 22.05 20.91 5.61
N PRO A 297 20.73 20.85 5.73
CA PRO A 297 19.93 22.03 6.03
C PRO A 297 20.23 22.53 7.44
N GLY A 298 20.18 23.86 7.66
CA GLY A 298 20.38 24.46 8.99
C GLY A 298 21.84 24.70 9.37
N ARG A 299 22.76 24.73 8.38
CA ARG A 299 24.14 25.11 8.59
C ARG A 299 24.23 26.56 9.09
N ARG A 300 24.54 26.70 10.39
CA ARG A 300 24.81 27.93 11.14
C ARG A 300 23.94 29.17 10.77
N SER A 301 22.91 29.40 11.53
CA SER A 301 22.68 30.78 11.96
C SER A 301 23.62 31.03 13.15
N GLU A 302 24.22 32.21 13.25
CA GLU A 302 25.09 32.60 14.38
C GLU A 302 24.35 32.55 15.74
N GLU A 303 23.05 32.30 15.73
CA GLU A 303 22.13 32.22 16.88
C GLU A 303 21.78 30.77 17.29
N SER A 304 22.14 29.73 16.52
CA SER A 304 21.82 28.35 16.89
C SER A 304 22.93 27.71 17.70
N THR A 305 22.61 27.25 18.90
CA THR A 305 23.50 26.48 19.80
C THR A 305 23.82 25.09 19.27
N TYR A 306 23.11 24.60 18.24
CA TYR A 306 23.29 23.27 17.65
C TYR A 306 23.96 23.36 16.28
N ASN A 307 25.21 22.96 16.19
CA ASN A 307 25.94 22.81 14.93
C ASN A 307 25.66 21.43 14.35
N MET A 308 25.36 21.36 13.01
CA MET A 308 25.38 20.09 12.30
C MET A 308 26.81 19.54 12.32
N PRO A 309 27.04 18.30 12.79
CA PRO A 309 28.38 17.71 12.88
C PRO A 309 29.06 17.59 11.52
N PHE A 310 28.27 17.38 10.45
CA PHE A 310 28.73 17.25 9.08
C PHE A 310 28.06 18.23 8.15
N ASP A 311 28.80 18.71 7.18
CA ASP A 311 28.33 19.68 6.18
C ASP A 311 27.34 19.11 5.19
N HIS A 312 27.26 17.78 5.07
CA HIS A 312 26.50 17.10 4.04
C HIS A 312 25.76 15.86 4.58
N ILE A 313 24.76 15.49 3.84
CA ILE A 313 23.98 14.27 4.00
C ILE A 313 23.89 13.53 2.68
N ARG A 314 23.47 12.27 2.68
CA ARG A 314 23.26 11.48 1.47
C ARG A 314 21.79 11.14 1.29
N ILE A 315 21.20 11.60 0.19
CA ILE A 315 19.80 11.39 -0.14
C ILE A 315 19.63 10.18 -1.06
N GLY A 316 18.65 9.32 -0.76
CA GLY A 316 18.30 8.15 -1.55
C GLY A 316 19.32 7.02 -1.51
N ARG A 317 20.22 7.00 -0.52
CA ARG A 317 21.20 5.92 -0.35
C ARG A 317 20.48 4.61 0.03
N ILE A 318 20.82 3.55 -0.69
CA ILE A 318 20.57 2.18 -0.26
C ILE A 318 21.77 1.73 0.59
N GLY A 319 21.55 0.94 1.62
CA GLY A 319 22.60 0.47 2.50
C GLY A 319 23.65 -0.41 1.80
N ASN A 320 24.38 -1.18 2.56
CA ASN A 320 25.46 -2.02 2.03
C ASN A 320 24.98 -3.23 1.21
N ARG A 321 23.69 -3.59 1.31
CA ARG A 321 23.06 -4.66 0.51
C ARG A 321 22.13 -4.04 -0.53
N PRO A 322 22.03 -4.61 -1.75
CA PRO A 322 21.03 -4.17 -2.73
C PRO A 322 19.62 -4.53 -2.26
N SER A 323 18.63 -3.69 -2.58
CA SER A 323 17.22 -4.09 -2.51
C SER A 323 16.94 -5.12 -3.59
N TYR A 324 16.10 -6.12 -3.29
CA TYR A 324 15.73 -7.15 -4.25
C TYR A 324 14.28 -7.60 -4.14
N ASP A 325 13.80 -8.20 -5.22
CA ASP A 325 12.47 -8.82 -5.35
C ASP A 325 12.58 -10.06 -6.23
N PHE A 326 12.36 -11.23 -5.68
CA PHE A 326 12.35 -12.49 -6.40
C PHE A 326 11.08 -13.25 -6.12
N GLY A 327 10.52 -13.89 -7.15
CA GLY A 327 9.34 -14.70 -6.90
C GLY A 327 8.89 -15.52 -8.09
N LEU A 328 7.84 -16.27 -7.84
CA LEU A 328 7.21 -17.13 -8.81
C LEU A 328 5.70 -17.18 -8.60
N GLN A 329 5.00 -17.40 -9.71
CA GLN A 329 3.56 -17.69 -9.71
C GLN A 329 3.32 -18.89 -10.63
N LEU A 330 2.53 -19.83 -10.14
CA LEU A 330 2.12 -21.02 -10.86
C LEU A 330 0.60 -21.16 -10.81
N GLY A 331 -0.03 -21.31 -11.98
CA GLY A 331 -1.45 -21.57 -12.12
C GLY A 331 -1.70 -22.92 -12.79
N TYR A 332 -2.65 -23.71 -12.29
CA TYR A 332 -3.10 -24.97 -12.88
C TYR A 332 -4.56 -25.25 -12.52
N LYS A 333 -5.48 -25.24 -13.50
CA LYS A 333 -6.90 -25.65 -13.34
C LYS A 333 -7.59 -25.15 -12.05
N GLY A 334 -7.50 -23.85 -11.77
CA GLY A 334 -8.06 -23.23 -10.56
C GLY A 334 -7.15 -23.25 -9.33
N LEU A 335 -6.09 -24.07 -9.32
CA LEU A 335 -5.02 -24.01 -8.34
C LEU A 335 -4.07 -22.86 -8.70
N GLN A 336 -3.74 -22.01 -7.72
CA GLN A 336 -2.76 -20.95 -7.86
C GLN A 336 -1.79 -21.02 -6.68
N PHE A 337 -0.52 -20.92 -6.99
CA PHE A 337 0.55 -20.81 -6.00
C PHE A 337 1.39 -19.60 -6.32
N MET A 338 1.70 -18.80 -5.32
CA MET A 338 2.61 -17.65 -5.41
C MET A 338 3.63 -17.74 -4.28
N TYR A 339 4.87 -17.47 -4.59
CA TYR A 339 5.94 -17.24 -3.62
C TYR A 339 6.69 -15.97 -3.99
N ASP A 340 6.96 -15.13 -3.00
CA ASP A 340 7.64 -13.86 -3.15
C ASP A 340 8.63 -13.68 -2.00
N THR A 341 9.85 -13.25 -2.30
CA THR A 341 10.86 -12.89 -1.31
C THR A 341 11.48 -11.54 -1.68
N ARG A 342 11.51 -10.64 -0.72
CA ARG A 342 11.93 -9.27 -0.92
C ARG A 342 12.87 -8.81 0.19
N PHE A 343 13.72 -7.85 -0.16
CA PHE A 343 14.55 -7.13 0.79
C PHE A 343 14.57 -5.65 0.45
N SER A 344 14.18 -4.83 1.40
CA SER A 344 14.26 -3.38 1.37
C SER A 344 15.33 -2.92 2.34
N GLN A 345 16.13 -1.93 1.94
CA GLN A 345 17.08 -1.26 2.83
C GLN A 345 17.18 0.21 2.46
N VAL A 346 16.85 1.09 3.40
CA VAL A 346 16.89 2.55 3.23
C VAL A 346 17.77 3.16 4.32
N VAL A 347 18.64 4.10 3.95
CA VAL A 347 19.52 4.82 4.88
C VAL A 347 18.87 6.14 5.24
N ALA A 348 18.69 6.37 6.55
CA ALA A 348 18.24 7.65 7.06
C ALA A 348 19.29 8.74 6.80
N PRO A 349 18.91 9.91 6.25
CA PRO A 349 19.87 10.99 6.02
C PRO A 349 20.32 11.69 7.31
N PHE A 350 19.54 11.59 8.38
CA PHE A 350 19.77 12.19 9.68
C PHE A 350 19.77 11.15 10.79
N THR A 351 20.35 11.52 11.95
CA THR A 351 20.27 10.71 13.17
C THR A 351 18.82 10.59 13.63
N MET A 352 18.52 9.49 14.32
CA MET A 352 17.21 9.23 14.94
C MET A 352 17.07 9.86 16.33
N SER A 353 17.94 10.79 16.67
CA SER A 353 17.74 11.64 17.85
C SER A 353 16.68 12.70 17.57
N ASN A 354 16.11 13.27 18.63
CA ASN A 354 15.20 14.42 18.51
C ASN A 354 15.84 15.62 17.81
N LEU A 355 17.17 15.66 17.75
CA LEU A 355 17.95 16.71 17.09
C LEU A 355 18.07 16.51 15.58
N ALA A 356 17.83 15.29 15.08
CA ALA A 356 17.96 14.95 13.65
C ALA A 356 19.22 15.55 13.00
N LEU A 357 20.38 15.22 13.55
CA LEU A 357 21.68 15.77 13.13
C LEU A 357 22.23 15.01 11.92
N SER A 358 23.05 15.66 11.10
CA SER A 358 23.87 14.98 10.11
C SER A 358 24.91 14.06 10.77
N TYR A 359 25.31 12.99 10.11
CA TYR A 359 26.31 12.05 10.61
C TYR A 359 27.14 11.46 9.46
N ASP A 360 28.40 11.00 9.80
CA ASP A 360 29.26 10.33 8.83
C ASP A 360 28.93 8.83 8.76
N TYR A 361 28.07 8.48 7.80
CA TYR A 361 27.67 7.10 7.55
C TYR A 361 28.88 6.15 7.36
N ASP A 362 29.95 6.59 6.71
CA ASP A 362 31.05 5.71 6.29
C ASP A 362 31.98 5.36 7.49
N ARG A 363 31.81 6.01 8.64
CA ARG A 363 32.49 5.64 9.89
C ARG A 363 31.87 4.43 10.58
N TYR A 364 30.56 4.19 10.36
CA TYR A 364 29.82 3.12 11.03
C TYR A 364 30.13 1.77 10.42
N ARG A 365 30.43 0.80 11.25
CA ARG A 365 30.64 -0.59 10.83
C ARG A 365 29.31 -1.33 10.66
N THR A 366 29.35 -2.39 9.87
CA THR A 366 28.19 -3.28 9.75
C THR A 366 27.98 -4.08 11.02
N TYR A 367 26.71 -4.23 11.41
CA TYR A 367 26.29 -5.10 12.49
C TYR A 367 25.32 -6.15 11.96
N ASN A 368 25.56 -7.42 12.28
CA ASN A 368 24.83 -8.55 11.68
C ASN A 368 24.75 -8.48 10.13
N GLY A 369 25.80 -7.96 9.51
CA GLY A 369 25.89 -7.81 8.06
C GLY A 369 25.07 -6.67 7.47
N LEU A 370 24.49 -5.78 8.28
CA LEU A 370 23.80 -4.56 7.85
C LEU A 370 24.58 -3.32 8.30
N SER A 371 24.63 -2.31 7.44
CA SER A 371 25.04 -0.96 7.76
C SER A 371 23.89 -0.17 8.38
N PRO A 372 24.13 1.02 8.95
CA PRO A 372 23.05 1.89 9.43
C PRO A 372 21.94 2.05 8.40
N SER A 373 20.72 1.62 8.73
CA SER A 373 19.58 1.62 7.81
C SER A 373 18.32 1.07 8.48
N PHE A 374 17.22 1.28 7.80
CA PHE A 374 15.98 0.55 8.00
C PHE A 374 15.92 -0.59 6.98
N GLY A 375 16.00 -1.83 7.45
CA GLY A 375 16.01 -3.02 6.61
C GLY A 375 14.80 -3.92 6.89
N THR A 376 14.15 -4.40 5.84
CA THR A 376 13.06 -5.36 5.93
C THR A 376 13.29 -6.50 4.94
N SER A 377 13.38 -7.72 5.45
CA SER A 377 13.32 -8.95 4.65
C SER A 377 11.94 -9.57 4.81
N SER A 378 11.27 -9.90 3.72
CA SER A 378 9.96 -10.54 3.77
C SER A 378 9.87 -11.71 2.80
N GLN A 379 9.09 -12.72 3.19
CA GLN A 379 8.75 -13.88 2.39
C GLN A 379 7.25 -14.11 2.50
N HIS A 380 6.59 -14.32 1.38
CA HIS A 380 5.17 -14.54 1.29
C HIS A 380 4.89 -15.77 0.45
N ALA A 381 4.01 -16.63 0.91
CA ALA A 381 3.51 -17.77 0.17
C ALA A 381 2.00 -17.80 0.22
N ASP A 382 1.35 -17.95 -0.93
CA ASP A 382 -0.10 -18.06 -1.09
C ASP A 382 -0.42 -19.29 -1.93
N LEU A 383 -1.23 -20.17 -1.40
CA LEU A 383 -1.78 -21.31 -2.11
C LEU A 383 -3.30 -21.17 -2.12
N SER A 384 -3.90 -21.06 -3.29
CA SER A 384 -5.34 -20.92 -3.40
C SER A 384 -5.93 -21.85 -4.44
N TYR A 385 -7.17 -22.27 -4.19
CA TYR A 385 -7.95 -23.11 -5.10
C TYR A 385 -9.33 -22.52 -5.32
N GLN A 386 -9.75 -22.47 -6.59
CA GLN A 386 -11.05 -21.98 -7.00
C GLN A 386 -11.88 -23.12 -7.61
N TRP A 387 -13.14 -23.22 -7.20
CA TRP A 387 -14.10 -24.18 -7.75
C TRP A 387 -15.50 -23.59 -7.77
N SER A 388 -16.39 -24.21 -8.54
CA SER A 388 -17.81 -23.85 -8.56
C SER A 388 -18.64 -24.98 -7.99
N MET A 389 -19.53 -24.68 -7.05
CA MET A 389 -20.45 -25.63 -6.44
C MET A 389 -21.74 -24.89 -6.01
N PHE A 390 -22.91 -25.46 -6.29
CA PHE A 390 -24.23 -24.86 -5.96
C PHE A 390 -24.41 -23.42 -6.48
N ASN A 391 -23.98 -23.15 -7.72
CA ASN A 391 -23.98 -21.80 -8.34
C ASN A 391 -23.17 -20.74 -7.58
N VAL A 392 -22.37 -21.16 -6.62
CA VAL A 392 -21.42 -20.33 -5.91
C VAL A 392 -20.01 -20.61 -6.43
N GLN A 393 -19.30 -19.54 -6.77
CA GLN A 393 -17.88 -19.60 -7.04
C GLN A 393 -17.15 -19.52 -5.69
N TRP A 394 -16.48 -20.59 -5.33
CA TRP A 394 -15.71 -20.68 -4.10
C TRP A 394 -14.23 -20.46 -4.35
N LYS A 395 -13.56 -19.83 -3.40
CA LYS A 395 -12.11 -19.78 -3.31
C LYS A 395 -11.68 -20.06 -1.88
N ALA A 396 -10.80 -21.02 -1.70
CA ALA A 396 -10.07 -21.22 -0.44
C ALA A 396 -8.61 -20.82 -0.67
N ALA A 397 -8.00 -20.20 0.33
CA ALA A 397 -6.60 -19.81 0.30
C ALA A 397 -5.94 -20.09 1.66
N ALA A 398 -4.69 -20.55 1.60
CA ALA A 398 -3.80 -20.69 2.74
C ALA A 398 -2.57 -19.82 2.49
N THR A 399 -2.17 -19.02 3.48
CA THR A 399 -1.05 -18.08 3.38
C THR A 399 -0.03 -18.31 4.48
N TYR A 400 1.23 -18.08 4.16
CA TYR A 400 2.33 -18.04 5.10
C TYR A 400 3.19 -16.82 4.82
N ASP A 401 3.45 -16.03 5.86
CA ASP A 401 4.28 -14.85 5.81
C ASP A 401 5.39 -14.96 6.85
N LYS A 402 6.59 -14.57 6.46
CA LYS A 402 7.72 -14.38 7.36
C LYS A 402 8.35 -13.04 7.08
N SER A 403 8.55 -12.22 8.11
CA SER A 403 9.20 -10.94 7.99
C SER A 403 10.26 -10.76 9.08
N ASP A 404 11.37 -10.15 8.69
CA ASP A 404 12.48 -9.76 9.56
C ASP A 404 12.67 -8.26 9.40
N LEU A 405 12.27 -7.50 10.42
CA LEU A 405 12.42 -6.07 10.49
C LEU A 405 13.68 -5.74 11.28
N THR A 406 14.60 -5.03 10.65
CA THR A 406 15.85 -4.59 11.30
C THR A 406 15.99 -3.07 11.19
N ARG A 407 16.16 -2.41 12.32
CA ARG A 407 16.49 -0.98 12.41
C ARG A 407 17.88 -0.86 13.02
N TYR A 408 18.86 -0.48 12.22
CA TYR A 408 20.15 -0.04 12.69
C TYR A 408 20.24 1.47 12.51
N GLN A 409 19.99 2.21 13.60
CA GLN A 409 19.78 3.65 13.58
C GLN A 409 20.92 4.33 14.30
N VAL A 410 21.45 5.40 13.70
CA VAL A 410 22.45 6.28 14.29
C VAL A 410 21.74 7.27 15.20
N LEU A 411 22.21 7.41 16.44
CA LEU A 411 21.71 8.36 17.43
C LEU A 411 22.59 9.61 17.52
N GLY A 412 23.91 9.47 17.29
CA GLY A 412 24.82 10.61 17.22
C GLY A 412 26.28 10.17 17.06
N ASP A 413 27.09 11.00 16.41
CA ASP A 413 28.52 10.77 16.20
C ASP A 413 29.35 11.29 17.36
N GLU A 414 28.93 12.39 17.97
CA GLU A 414 29.62 13.03 19.09
C GLU A 414 29.11 12.47 20.41
N PRO A 415 29.93 12.47 21.48
CA PRO A 415 29.48 12.15 22.82
C PRO A 415 28.28 13.02 23.18
N VAL A 416 27.18 12.42 23.57
CA VAL A 416 26.02 13.13 24.04
C VAL A 416 26.14 13.27 25.55
N PRO A 417 26.24 14.50 26.13
CA PRO A 417 26.18 14.67 27.56
C PRO A 417 24.83 14.12 28.03
N VAL A 418 24.85 12.99 28.71
CA VAL A 418 23.61 12.48 29.28
C VAL A 418 23.26 13.41 30.42
N LEU A 419 21.98 13.80 30.48
CA LEU A 419 21.37 14.29 31.71
C LEU A 419 21.50 13.19 32.77
N SER A 420 22.70 13.05 33.30
CA SER A 420 23.19 11.90 34.09
C SER A 420 22.48 11.73 35.42
N TRP A 421 21.60 12.68 35.77
CA TRP A 421 20.97 12.70 37.09
C TRP A 421 19.43 12.65 37.04
N SER A 422 18.84 12.48 35.86
CA SER A 422 17.38 12.44 35.72
C SER A 422 16.82 11.12 35.28
N LEU A 423 17.62 10.20 34.81
CA LEU A 423 17.16 8.87 34.43
C LEU A 423 17.89 7.80 35.26
N PRO A 424 17.19 6.81 35.83
CA PRO A 424 17.84 5.68 36.52
C PRO A 424 18.48 4.76 35.50
N LEU A 425 19.49 5.27 34.77
CA LEU A 425 20.28 4.48 33.84
C LEU A 425 21.37 3.76 34.64
N PRO A 426 21.72 2.52 34.27
CA PRO A 426 22.86 1.84 34.83
C PRO A 426 24.15 2.65 34.62
N ASP A 427 25.05 2.65 35.61
CA ASP A 427 26.29 3.43 35.60
C ASP A 427 27.12 3.24 34.31
N TYR A 428 27.15 2.05 33.73
CA TYR A 428 27.86 1.79 32.48
C TYR A 428 27.23 2.53 31.26
N MET A 429 25.92 2.76 31.26
CA MET A 429 25.26 3.55 30.19
C MET A 429 25.63 5.02 30.35
N ILE A 430 25.64 5.54 31.55
CA ILE A 430 26.04 6.91 31.84
C ILE A 430 27.46 7.15 31.36
N HIS A 431 28.38 6.29 31.72
CA HIS A 431 29.79 6.39 31.29
C HIS A 431 29.96 6.32 29.77
N THR A 432 29.17 5.49 29.11
CA THR A 432 29.23 5.31 27.67
C THR A 432 28.72 6.54 26.93
N PHE A 433 27.65 7.14 27.40
CA PHE A 433 27.08 8.33 26.76
C PHE A 433 27.96 9.57 26.92
N ASP A 434 28.63 9.72 28.05
CA ASP A 434 29.48 10.88 28.34
C ASP A 434 30.88 10.85 27.69
N SER A 435 31.35 9.67 27.29
CA SER A 435 32.75 9.49 26.86
C SER A 435 32.94 8.94 25.45
N CYS A 436 31.92 8.35 24.83
CA CYS A 436 32.04 7.65 23.56
C CYS A 436 31.17 8.30 22.49
N GLY A 437 31.73 8.48 21.29
CA GLY A 437 30.99 8.87 20.09
C GLY A 437 30.42 7.65 19.35
N GLY A 438 29.76 7.89 18.20
CA GLY A 438 29.27 6.84 17.32
C GLY A 438 28.13 6.01 17.92
N LEU A 439 27.24 6.68 18.67
CA LEU A 439 26.11 6.05 19.32
C LEU A 439 25.09 5.53 18.31
N SER A 440 24.67 4.28 18.48
CA SER A 440 23.72 3.63 17.60
C SER A 440 22.72 2.75 18.37
N ARG A 441 21.57 2.50 17.74
CA ARG A 441 20.51 1.61 18.21
C ARG A 441 20.26 0.51 17.17
N TYR A 442 20.25 -0.73 17.60
CA TYR A 442 19.87 -1.85 16.78
C TYR A 442 18.63 -2.52 17.33
N VAL A 443 17.60 -2.61 16.50
CA VAL A 443 16.34 -3.31 16.81
C VAL A 443 16.09 -4.35 15.74
N ASN A 444 15.87 -5.61 16.12
CA ASN A 444 15.49 -6.67 15.21
C ASN A 444 14.21 -7.34 15.73
N ALA A 445 13.25 -7.52 14.86
CA ALA A 445 11.99 -8.22 15.16
C ALA A 445 11.69 -9.22 14.04
N GLN A 446 11.49 -10.49 14.42
CA GLN A 446 11.15 -11.57 13.49
C GLN A 446 9.73 -12.03 13.74
N GLU A 447 8.92 -12.05 12.68
CA GLU A 447 7.53 -12.47 12.73
C GLU A 447 7.22 -13.59 11.75
N GLN A 448 6.22 -14.38 12.11
CA GLN A 448 5.57 -15.35 11.24
C GLN A 448 4.06 -15.17 11.32
N ASN A 449 3.38 -15.39 10.21
CA ASN A 449 1.93 -15.34 10.15
C ASN A 449 1.38 -16.48 9.29
N TYR A 450 0.33 -17.10 9.77
CA TYR A 450 -0.40 -18.15 9.09
C TYR A 450 -1.83 -17.67 8.87
N GLY A 451 -2.31 -17.74 7.64
CA GLY A 451 -3.66 -17.34 7.27
C GLY A 451 -4.42 -18.44 6.57
N PHE A 452 -5.73 -18.51 6.81
CA PHE A 452 -6.65 -19.33 6.06
C PHE A 452 -7.92 -18.57 5.76
N GLN A 453 -8.35 -18.56 4.50
CA GLN A 453 -9.51 -17.84 4.04
C GLN A 453 -10.40 -18.72 3.17
N VAL A 454 -11.72 -18.60 3.36
CA VAL A 454 -12.71 -19.14 2.43
C VAL A 454 -13.67 -18.04 2.03
N LYS A 455 -13.89 -17.90 0.73
CA LYS A 455 -14.89 -16.97 0.20
C LYS A 455 -15.78 -17.62 -0.82
N GLY A 456 -17.04 -17.19 -0.84
CA GLY A 456 -18.06 -17.59 -1.80
C GLY A 456 -18.59 -16.37 -2.54
N ASN A 457 -18.95 -16.57 -3.78
CA ASN A 457 -19.54 -15.56 -4.64
C ASN A 457 -20.76 -16.16 -5.37
N TYR A 458 -21.93 -15.61 -5.13
CA TYR A 458 -23.20 -16.03 -5.71
C TYR A 458 -23.77 -14.92 -6.58
N ALA A 459 -23.79 -15.15 -7.91
CA ALA A 459 -24.43 -14.24 -8.85
C ALA A 459 -25.88 -14.68 -9.07
N TYR A 460 -26.82 -13.72 -9.11
CA TYR A 460 -28.23 -13.97 -9.35
C TYR A 460 -28.81 -12.98 -10.33
N THR A 461 -29.88 -13.41 -11.02
CA THR A 461 -30.70 -12.58 -11.92
C THR A 461 -32.17 -12.82 -11.59
N LEU A 462 -32.92 -11.73 -11.40
CA LEU A 462 -34.35 -11.77 -11.09
C LEU A 462 -35.11 -11.00 -12.19
N GLY A 463 -35.67 -11.73 -13.13
CA GLY A 463 -36.23 -11.15 -14.35
C GLY A 463 -35.16 -10.46 -15.21
N ASP A 464 -35.59 -9.57 -16.12
CA ASP A 464 -34.71 -8.93 -17.10
C ASP A 464 -34.01 -7.66 -16.59
N THR A 465 -34.38 -7.13 -15.42
CA THR A 465 -33.97 -5.81 -14.96
C THR A 465 -33.19 -5.81 -13.66
N HIS A 466 -33.13 -6.93 -12.98
CA HIS A 466 -32.45 -7.07 -11.69
C HIS A 466 -31.32 -8.08 -11.77
N HIS A 467 -30.10 -7.61 -11.55
CA HIS A 467 -28.91 -8.45 -11.48
C HIS A 467 -28.22 -8.20 -10.16
N GLY A 468 -27.63 -9.21 -9.59
CA GLY A 468 -26.96 -9.03 -8.33
C GLY A 468 -25.90 -10.06 -8.06
N ASN A 469 -25.11 -9.74 -7.06
CA ASN A 469 -24.04 -10.59 -6.59
C ASN A 469 -23.95 -10.50 -5.08
N ILE A 470 -23.80 -11.63 -4.43
CA ILE A 470 -23.57 -11.75 -2.98
C ILE A 470 -22.19 -12.36 -2.79
N SER A 471 -21.28 -11.61 -2.21
CA SER A 471 -19.95 -12.11 -1.79
C SER A 471 -19.92 -12.25 -0.28
N PHE A 472 -19.40 -13.34 0.20
CA PHE A 472 -19.25 -13.61 1.62
C PHE A 472 -18.00 -14.42 1.89
N GLY A 473 -17.49 -14.33 3.10
CA GLY A 473 -16.33 -15.13 3.46
C GLY A 473 -15.97 -15.01 4.92
N ALA A 474 -15.03 -15.87 5.29
CA ALA A 474 -14.42 -15.89 6.60
C ALA A 474 -12.91 -16.11 6.46
N GLU A 475 -12.19 -15.57 7.41
CA GLU A 475 -10.73 -15.63 7.49
C GLU A 475 -10.32 -15.90 8.92
N TYR A 476 -9.31 -16.74 9.09
CA TYR A 476 -8.61 -16.95 10.35
C TYR A 476 -7.13 -16.67 10.13
N GLY A 477 -6.48 -16.02 11.09
CA GLY A 477 -5.05 -15.74 11.06
C GLY A 477 -4.43 -15.92 12.44
N HIS A 478 -3.22 -16.45 12.43
CA HIS A 478 -2.37 -16.58 13.61
C HIS A 478 -1.04 -15.87 13.34
N PHE A 479 -0.77 -14.86 14.12
CA PHE A 479 0.49 -14.10 14.13
C PHE A 479 1.34 -14.54 15.31
N GLN A 480 2.62 -14.72 15.06
CA GLN A 480 3.62 -15.02 16.08
C GLN A 480 4.82 -14.13 15.87
N LEU A 481 5.28 -13.50 16.95
CA LEU A 481 6.57 -12.81 17.01
C LEU A 481 7.55 -13.71 17.73
N ASP A 482 8.65 -14.04 17.06
CA ASP A 482 9.64 -15.00 17.59
C ASP A 482 10.58 -14.34 18.59
N ASP A 483 11.04 -13.11 18.32
CA ASP A 483 11.96 -12.39 19.18
C ASP A 483 12.00 -10.90 18.81
N ILE A 484 12.16 -10.01 19.82
CA ILE A 484 12.57 -8.62 19.62
C ILE A 484 13.91 -8.44 20.33
N ARG A 485 14.94 -8.17 19.56
CA ARG A 485 16.26 -7.85 20.09
C ARG A 485 16.48 -6.37 20.03
N TYR A 486 16.91 -5.81 21.15
CA TYR A 486 17.25 -4.42 21.27
C TYR A 486 18.66 -4.27 21.85
N GLN A 487 19.50 -3.50 21.14
CA GLN A 487 20.89 -3.27 21.53
C GLN A 487 21.27 -1.81 21.29
N ILE A 488 22.09 -1.24 22.17
CA ILE A 488 22.74 0.05 21.97
C ILE A 488 24.23 -0.23 21.70
N GLY A 489 24.77 0.39 20.67
CA GLY A 489 26.16 0.33 20.30
C GLY A 489 26.83 1.70 20.43
N TYR A 490 28.12 1.72 20.64
CA TYR A 490 28.97 2.90 20.67
C TYR A 490 30.30 2.65 19.95
N ASP A 491 31.14 3.67 19.86
CA ASP A 491 32.39 3.60 19.06
C ASP A 491 32.14 3.14 17.61
N PHE A 492 31.10 3.68 17.01
CA PHE A 492 30.71 3.32 15.62
C PHE A 492 30.45 1.81 15.43
N VAL A 493 29.91 1.17 16.50
CA VAL A 493 29.65 -0.28 16.57
C VAL A 493 30.92 -1.14 16.73
N GLU A 494 32.03 -0.59 17.23
CA GLU A 494 33.17 -1.43 17.66
C GLU A 494 32.86 -2.18 18.95
N THR A 495 32.02 -1.63 19.79
CA THR A 495 31.68 -2.21 21.09
C THR A 495 30.18 -2.29 21.30
N PHE A 496 29.62 -3.51 21.23
CA PHE A 496 28.35 -3.84 21.85
C PHE A 496 28.65 -4.59 23.13
N PRO A 497 28.41 -4.01 24.31
CA PRO A 497 28.60 -4.73 25.56
C PRO A 497 27.74 -5.98 25.57
N GLU A 498 28.30 -7.12 26.00
CA GLU A 498 27.54 -8.38 26.08
C GLU A 498 26.26 -8.26 26.91
N ASN A 499 26.21 -7.28 27.80
CA ASN A 499 25.08 -6.98 28.70
C ASN A 499 24.19 -5.83 28.22
N ALA A 500 24.44 -5.21 27.07
CA ALA A 500 23.62 -4.11 26.52
C ALA A 500 22.27 -4.58 25.95
N ARG A 501 21.80 -5.76 26.26
CA ARG A 501 20.43 -6.19 26.02
C ARG A 501 19.51 -5.41 26.96
N ILE A 502 19.04 -4.26 26.52
CA ILE A 502 18.13 -3.43 27.31
C ILE A 502 16.80 -4.14 27.54
N ARG A 503 16.35 -4.98 26.63
CA ARG A 503 15.22 -5.89 26.80
C ARG A 503 15.11 -6.90 25.66
N GLU A 504 14.94 -8.18 25.98
CA GLU A 504 14.19 -9.11 25.17
C GLU A 504 12.72 -8.94 25.54
N THR A 505 11.94 -8.26 24.71
CA THR A 505 10.48 -8.33 24.83
C THR A 505 10.11 -9.69 24.30
N GLY A 506 9.63 -10.57 25.17
CA GLY A 506 9.39 -11.97 24.86
C GLY A 506 8.53 -12.23 23.63
N LYS A 507 8.41 -13.48 23.26
CA LYS A 507 7.54 -13.99 22.20
C LYS A 507 6.10 -13.51 22.42
N GLY A 508 5.46 -13.04 21.36
CA GLY A 508 4.06 -12.64 21.37
C GLY A 508 3.27 -13.37 20.30
N SER A 509 1.99 -13.61 20.54
CA SER A 509 1.12 -14.19 19.53
C SER A 509 -0.27 -13.58 19.56
N GLU A 510 -0.87 -13.41 18.40
CA GLU A 510 -2.21 -12.86 18.24
C GLU A 510 -3.05 -13.72 17.30
N ASN A 511 -4.33 -13.86 17.62
CA ASN A 511 -5.27 -14.60 16.79
C ASN A 511 -6.31 -13.64 16.22
N ARG A 512 -6.65 -13.82 14.94
CA ARG A 512 -7.65 -13.05 14.22
C ARG A 512 -8.71 -13.96 13.63
N ALA A 513 -9.97 -13.55 13.72
CA ALA A 513 -11.10 -14.23 13.08
C ALA A 513 -12.03 -13.17 12.50
N ASN A 514 -12.23 -13.22 11.21
CA ASN A 514 -12.94 -12.17 10.48
C ASN A 514 -14.03 -12.80 9.61
N ALA A 515 -15.14 -12.07 9.42
CA ALA A 515 -16.20 -12.49 8.51
C ALA A 515 -16.78 -11.26 7.78
N TRP A 516 -17.16 -11.43 6.53
CA TRP A 516 -17.75 -10.34 5.75
C TRP A 516 -18.89 -10.83 4.86
N LEU A 517 -19.76 -9.87 4.56
CA LEU A 517 -20.85 -10.01 3.62
C LEU A 517 -20.95 -8.75 2.76
N GLN A 518 -21.06 -8.93 1.45
CA GLN A 518 -21.23 -7.84 0.49
C GLN A 518 -22.36 -8.19 -0.47
N LEU A 519 -23.22 -7.21 -0.73
CA LEU A 519 -24.29 -7.25 -1.73
C LEU A 519 -24.00 -6.20 -2.79
N LYS A 520 -23.98 -6.58 -4.06
CA LYS A 520 -24.12 -5.68 -5.21
C LYS A 520 -25.43 -6.01 -5.91
N HIS A 521 -26.33 -5.06 -5.97
CA HIS A 521 -27.62 -5.20 -6.63
C HIS A 521 -27.81 -4.10 -7.66
N GLN A 522 -28.00 -4.47 -8.91
CA GLN A 522 -28.27 -3.57 -10.01
C GLN A 522 -29.73 -3.66 -10.40
N TRP A 523 -30.40 -2.52 -10.43
CA TRP A 523 -31.71 -2.33 -10.99
C TRP A 523 -31.63 -1.33 -12.15
N ARG A 524 -31.71 -1.83 -13.37
CA ARG A 524 -31.50 -1.02 -14.58
C ARG A 524 -30.17 -0.25 -14.50
N SER A 525 -30.26 1.08 -14.36
CA SER A 525 -29.10 1.98 -14.27
C SER A 525 -28.65 2.32 -12.85
N LEU A 526 -29.33 1.80 -11.84
CA LEU A 526 -29.02 2.06 -10.44
C LEU A 526 -28.35 0.83 -9.83
N ILE A 527 -27.17 1.03 -9.20
CA ILE A 527 -26.45 -0.01 -8.50
C ILE A 527 -26.38 0.37 -7.03
N LEU A 528 -26.85 -0.52 -6.16
CA LEU A 528 -26.60 -0.49 -4.73
C LEU A 528 -25.47 -1.48 -4.41
N ASN A 529 -24.41 -0.98 -3.78
CA ASN A 529 -23.35 -1.81 -3.22
C ASN A 529 -23.31 -1.59 -1.71
N ALA A 530 -23.58 -2.63 -0.93
CA ALA A 530 -23.56 -2.58 0.53
C ALA A 530 -22.72 -3.73 1.07
N GLY A 531 -21.89 -3.45 2.05
CA GLY A 531 -21.04 -4.45 2.66
C GLY A 531 -20.80 -4.20 4.13
N VAL A 532 -20.50 -5.23 4.85
CA VAL A 532 -20.12 -5.20 6.26
C VAL A 532 -19.08 -6.26 6.53
N ARG A 533 -18.08 -5.91 7.32
CA ARG A 533 -17.09 -6.83 7.83
C ARG A 533 -17.01 -6.70 9.35
N PHE A 534 -16.92 -7.82 10.01
CA PHE A 534 -16.65 -7.94 11.44
C PHE A 534 -15.25 -8.52 11.61
N ASP A 535 -14.41 -7.81 12.34
CA ASP A 535 -13.04 -8.21 12.67
C ASP A 535 -12.95 -8.43 14.19
N TYR A 536 -12.44 -9.60 14.56
CA TYR A 536 -12.12 -9.97 15.92
C TYR A 536 -10.63 -10.30 16.02
N LYS A 537 -9.96 -9.68 16.98
CA LYS A 537 -8.55 -9.94 17.27
C LYS A 537 -8.37 -10.12 18.77
N ARG A 538 -7.71 -11.20 19.18
CA ARG A 538 -7.21 -11.39 20.52
C ARG A 538 -5.72 -11.11 20.54
N ARG A 539 -5.36 -10.03 21.23
CA ARG A 539 -3.97 -9.60 21.41
C ARG A 539 -3.27 -10.53 22.41
N ASP A 540 -1.95 -10.45 22.48
CA ASP A 540 -1.10 -11.21 23.40
C ASP A 540 -1.31 -10.87 24.88
N ASP A 541 -1.83 -9.67 25.20
CA ASP A 541 -2.25 -9.22 26.52
C ASP A 541 -3.67 -9.60 26.90
N ASP A 542 -4.29 -10.52 26.13
CA ASP A 542 -5.70 -10.92 26.22
C ASP A 542 -6.73 -9.83 25.91
N THR A 543 -6.30 -8.64 25.50
CA THR A 543 -7.21 -7.59 25.01
C THR A 543 -7.94 -8.07 23.75
N LYS A 544 -9.24 -7.83 23.71
CA LYS A 544 -10.12 -8.22 22.59
C LYS A 544 -10.53 -7.01 21.80
N VAL A 545 -9.99 -6.89 20.61
CA VAL A 545 -10.40 -5.89 19.63
C VAL A 545 -11.59 -6.42 18.83
N ARG A 546 -12.64 -5.62 18.70
CA ARG A 546 -13.84 -5.94 17.92
C ARG A 546 -14.22 -4.73 17.11
N GLU A 547 -14.13 -4.86 15.79
CA GLU A 547 -14.44 -3.76 14.88
C GLU A 547 -15.49 -4.18 13.85
N LEU A 548 -16.41 -3.26 13.58
CA LEU A 548 -17.39 -3.37 12.53
C LEU A 548 -17.13 -2.30 11.47
N SER A 549 -16.92 -2.73 10.22
CA SER A 549 -16.59 -1.86 9.10
C SER A 549 -17.69 -1.91 8.04
N PRO A 550 -18.71 -1.04 8.11
CA PRO A 550 -19.76 -0.94 7.10
C PRO A 550 -19.29 -0.12 5.91
N ARG A 551 -19.85 -0.42 4.73
CA ARG A 551 -19.76 0.37 3.50
C ARG A 551 -21.10 0.35 2.77
N VAL A 552 -21.48 1.51 2.22
CA VAL A 552 -22.64 1.64 1.32
C VAL A 552 -22.27 2.57 0.17
N ALA A 553 -22.59 2.18 -1.05
CA ALA A 553 -22.47 3.02 -2.24
C ALA A 553 -23.70 2.90 -3.11
N LEU A 554 -24.17 4.05 -3.61
CA LEU A 554 -25.22 4.16 -4.59
C LEU A 554 -24.63 4.72 -5.88
N ILE A 555 -24.79 4.01 -7.00
CA ILE A 555 -24.18 4.36 -8.28
C ILE A 555 -25.29 4.49 -9.32
N LEU A 556 -25.37 5.66 -9.95
CA LEU A 556 -26.20 5.87 -11.12
C LEU A 556 -25.33 5.74 -12.38
N LEU A 557 -25.55 4.65 -13.13
CA LEU A 557 -24.79 4.32 -14.33
C LEU A 557 -25.53 4.75 -15.59
N ARG A 558 -24.84 5.48 -16.46
CA ARG A 558 -25.31 5.89 -17.80
C ARG A 558 -24.24 5.59 -18.86
N PRO A 559 -24.58 5.48 -20.12
CA PRO A 559 -23.63 5.07 -21.18
C PRO A 559 -22.36 5.91 -21.29
N LYS A 560 -22.44 7.20 -20.94
CA LYS A 560 -21.29 8.13 -21.05
C LYS A 560 -20.89 8.78 -19.75
N TRP A 561 -21.56 8.45 -18.64
CA TRP A 561 -21.24 9.00 -17.34
C TRP A 561 -21.79 8.14 -16.21
N ASN A 562 -21.20 8.26 -15.04
CA ASN A 562 -21.76 7.75 -13.80
C ASN A 562 -21.64 8.78 -12.68
N ALA A 563 -22.54 8.67 -11.71
CA ALA A 563 -22.48 9.42 -10.45
C ALA A 563 -22.53 8.42 -9.29
N ARG A 564 -21.72 8.64 -8.27
CA ARG A 564 -21.58 7.74 -7.12
C ARG A 564 -21.61 8.53 -5.83
N LEU A 565 -22.43 8.07 -4.88
CA LEU A 565 -22.41 8.52 -3.49
C LEU A 565 -21.99 7.34 -2.63
N SER A 566 -20.97 7.50 -1.78
CA SER A 566 -20.48 6.40 -0.93
C SER A 566 -20.16 6.86 0.49
N TYR A 567 -20.37 5.96 1.42
CA TYR A 567 -19.92 6.03 2.80
C TYR A 567 -19.16 4.76 3.15
N SER A 568 -18.06 4.90 3.88
CA SER A 568 -17.28 3.77 4.40
C SER A 568 -16.63 4.11 5.73
N LYS A 569 -16.52 3.10 6.61
CA LYS A 569 -15.73 3.13 7.85
C LYS A 569 -14.58 2.14 7.71
N SER A 570 -13.40 2.55 8.14
CA SER A 570 -12.21 1.70 8.25
C SER A 570 -11.52 1.87 9.59
N PHE A 571 -10.66 0.92 9.92
CA PHE A 571 -9.83 0.94 11.11
C PHE A 571 -8.41 0.40 10.83
N VAL A 572 -7.48 0.79 11.71
CA VAL A 572 -6.16 0.15 11.85
C VAL A 572 -5.96 -0.16 13.32
N ASP A 573 -5.67 -1.42 13.63
CA ASP A 573 -5.28 -1.79 14.99
C ASP A 573 -3.87 -1.27 15.29
N ALA A 574 -3.62 -0.88 16.53
CA ALA A 574 -2.30 -0.44 16.95
C ALA A 574 -1.24 -1.51 16.65
N PRO A 575 -0.18 -1.19 15.88
CA PRO A 575 0.85 -2.16 15.55
C PRO A 575 1.44 -2.82 16.79
N TYR A 576 1.78 -4.10 16.70
CA TYR A 576 2.36 -4.85 17.81
C TYR A 576 3.60 -4.15 18.39
N LEU A 577 4.49 -3.68 17.50
CA LEU A 577 5.70 -2.98 17.91
C LEU A 577 5.41 -1.66 18.62
N ASN A 578 4.39 -0.91 18.23
CA ASN A 578 4.01 0.35 18.86
C ASN A 578 3.49 0.13 20.29
N ARG A 579 2.83 -1.01 20.55
CA ARG A 579 2.35 -1.40 21.87
C ARG A 579 3.44 -1.93 22.79
N ASN A 580 4.44 -2.61 22.24
CA ASN A 580 5.40 -3.42 23.00
C ASN A 580 6.87 -2.93 22.90
N ALA A 581 7.24 -2.10 21.92
CA ALA A 581 8.62 -1.67 21.69
C ALA A 581 8.98 -0.30 22.26
N ASN A 582 8.14 0.28 23.09
CA ASN A 582 8.44 1.57 23.73
C ASN A 582 9.40 1.41 24.91
N ILE A 583 10.68 1.62 24.63
CA ILE A 583 11.79 1.27 25.52
C ILE A 583 11.91 2.22 26.70
N LEU A 584 11.65 3.52 26.47
CA LEU A 584 11.75 4.49 27.55
C LEU A 584 10.57 4.34 28.54
N ALA A 585 9.37 4.05 28.04
CA ALA A 585 8.23 3.73 28.90
C ALA A 585 8.44 2.40 29.66
N ALA A 586 9.18 1.47 29.07
CA ALA A 586 9.53 0.20 29.72
C ALA A 586 10.61 0.34 30.81
N LEU A 587 11.46 1.37 30.74
CA LEU A 587 12.44 1.69 31.80
C LEU A 587 11.79 2.38 33.00
N ILE A 588 10.69 3.12 32.79
CA ILE A 588 10.04 3.94 33.82
C ILE A 588 8.80 3.23 34.41
N ARG A 589 8.14 2.35 33.69
CA ARG A 589 6.93 1.64 34.11
C ARG A 589 7.13 0.13 34.13
N GLU A 590 6.78 -0.50 35.23
CA GLU A 590 6.68 -1.95 35.31
C GLU A 590 5.59 -2.47 34.37
N LYS A 591 5.97 -3.33 33.44
CA LYS A 591 5.23 -4.41 32.75
C LYS A 591 3.87 -4.15 32.08
N GLU A 592 3.21 -3.03 32.18
CA GLU A 592 1.93 -2.84 31.47
C GLU A 592 2.16 -2.31 30.06
N GLY A 593 1.74 -3.09 29.06
CA GLY A 593 1.65 -2.66 27.66
C GLY A 593 0.79 -1.40 27.56
N ILE A 594 1.11 -0.54 26.59
CA ILE A 594 0.31 0.66 26.35
C ILE A 594 -1.03 0.24 25.76
N GLY A 595 -2.13 0.54 26.47
CA GLY A 595 -3.49 0.23 26.07
C GLY A 595 -3.95 1.09 24.88
N LEU A 596 -3.39 0.84 23.68
CA LEU A 596 -3.77 1.56 22.47
C LEU A 596 -5.05 0.97 21.86
N SER A 597 -6.00 1.86 21.56
CA SER A 597 -7.20 1.55 20.81
C SER A 597 -6.93 1.58 19.28
N PRO A 598 -7.73 0.88 18.47
CA PRO A 598 -7.66 1.03 17.01
C PRO A 598 -7.97 2.45 16.56
N GLU A 599 -7.25 2.91 15.55
CA GLU A 599 -7.57 4.14 14.83
C GLU A 599 -8.75 3.92 13.89
N ARG A 600 -9.58 4.94 13.67
CA ARG A 600 -10.78 4.84 12.83
C ARG A 600 -10.88 6.01 11.88
N VAL A 601 -11.35 5.75 10.67
CA VAL A 601 -11.68 6.78 9.67
C VAL A 601 -13.07 6.52 9.10
N HIS A 602 -13.89 7.56 9.09
CA HIS A 602 -15.17 7.63 8.39
C HIS A 602 -15.02 8.51 7.14
N SER A 603 -15.48 8.03 5.98
CA SER A 603 -15.36 8.75 4.71
C SER A 603 -16.70 8.85 4.01
N PHE A 604 -17.02 10.06 3.55
CA PHE A 604 -18.14 10.37 2.67
C PHE A 604 -17.57 10.87 1.35
N GLN A 605 -18.03 10.32 0.22
CA GLN A 605 -17.54 10.69 -1.09
C GLN A 605 -18.67 10.82 -2.09
N LEU A 606 -18.57 11.85 -2.94
CA LEU A 606 -19.45 12.08 -4.09
C LEU A 606 -18.57 12.19 -5.34
N SER A 607 -18.76 11.27 -6.28
CA SER A 607 -18.00 11.25 -7.52
C SER A 607 -18.90 11.40 -8.73
N PHE A 608 -18.37 12.05 -9.76
CA PHE A 608 -18.94 12.12 -11.09
C PHE A 608 -17.86 11.81 -12.12
N ALA A 609 -18.09 10.84 -13.01
CA ALA A 609 -17.16 10.48 -14.06
C ALA A 609 -17.83 10.48 -15.43
N GLY A 610 -17.14 11.03 -16.41
CA GLY A 610 -17.58 11.05 -17.82
C GLY A 610 -16.62 10.30 -18.71
N GLN A 611 -17.16 9.59 -19.70
CA GLN A 611 -16.39 8.76 -20.62
C GLN A 611 -16.72 9.09 -22.08
N ASN A 612 -15.66 9.28 -22.87
CA ASN A 612 -15.77 9.47 -24.32
C ASN A 612 -16.77 10.58 -24.75
N TRP A 613 -16.94 11.66 -23.95
CA TRP A 613 -17.70 12.84 -24.39
C TRP A 613 -17.01 13.51 -25.58
N VAL A 614 -15.68 13.57 -25.51
CA VAL A 614 -14.80 13.78 -26.66
C VAL A 614 -14.03 12.47 -26.85
N LYS A 615 -13.82 12.05 -28.09
CA LYS A 615 -13.18 10.77 -28.42
C LYS A 615 -11.83 10.63 -27.71
N GLY A 616 -11.73 9.62 -26.85
CA GLY A 616 -10.53 9.31 -26.07
C GLY A 616 -10.36 10.10 -24.79
N LEU A 617 -11.27 11.01 -24.44
CA LEU A 617 -11.22 11.78 -23.18
C LEU A 617 -12.15 11.16 -22.14
N ASN A 618 -11.57 10.80 -20.99
CA ASN A 618 -12.30 10.43 -19.78
C ASN A 618 -11.92 11.39 -18.67
N PHE A 619 -12.85 11.66 -17.76
CA PHE A 619 -12.58 12.50 -16.59
C PHE A 619 -13.37 12.03 -15.37
N GLU A 620 -12.87 12.35 -14.20
CA GLU A 620 -13.54 12.13 -12.91
C GLU A 620 -13.36 13.35 -12.01
N VAL A 621 -14.43 13.71 -11.32
CA VAL A 621 -14.44 14.67 -10.22
C VAL A 621 -14.92 13.95 -8.98
N ASN A 622 -14.16 14.01 -7.88
CA ASN A 622 -14.49 13.37 -6.62
C ASN A 622 -14.35 14.36 -5.47
N GLY A 623 -15.45 14.69 -4.80
CA GLY A 623 -15.44 15.39 -3.52
C GLY A 623 -15.44 14.42 -2.37
N PHE A 624 -14.65 14.69 -1.33
CA PHE A 624 -14.55 13.82 -0.16
C PHE A 624 -14.52 14.60 1.16
N TYR A 625 -15.02 13.94 2.20
CA TYR A 625 -14.88 14.35 3.59
C TYR A 625 -14.49 13.13 4.43
N ASN A 626 -13.37 13.21 5.13
CA ASN A 626 -12.87 12.17 6.03
C ASN A 626 -12.84 12.70 7.46
N TYR A 627 -13.29 11.88 8.41
CA TYR A 627 -13.17 12.10 9.83
C TYR A 627 -12.40 10.94 10.46
N GLY A 628 -11.19 11.23 10.94
CA GLY A 628 -10.34 10.30 11.68
C GLY A 628 -10.45 10.52 13.17
N SER A 629 -10.55 9.46 13.95
CA SER A 629 -10.54 9.48 15.41
C SER A 629 -9.57 8.46 15.98
N ASP A 630 -9.16 8.67 17.21
CA ASP A 630 -8.25 7.80 17.96
C ASP A 630 -6.90 7.60 17.24
N LEU A 631 -6.46 8.58 16.42
CA LEU A 631 -5.21 8.47 15.70
C LEU A 631 -4.05 8.38 16.69
N ILE A 632 -3.13 7.44 16.39
CA ILE A 632 -1.99 7.16 17.24
C ILE A 632 -0.88 8.16 16.91
N MET A 633 -0.48 8.92 17.89
CA MET A 633 0.64 9.86 17.83
C MET A 633 1.79 9.36 18.68
N THR A 634 3.00 9.70 18.25
CA THR A 634 4.20 9.48 19.04
C THR A 634 4.35 10.64 20.02
N ASP A 635 4.28 10.34 21.29
CA ASP A 635 4.72 11.22 22.37
C ASP A 635 6.24 11.06 22.56
N ILE A 636 6.85 11.97 23.32
CA ILE A 636 8.29 11.93 23.66
C ILE A 636 8.70 10.57 24.24
N LEU A 637 7.82 9.96 25.02
CA LEU A 637 8.09 8.72 25.74
C LEU A 637 7.22 7.52 25.31
N SER A 638 6.14 7.75 24.55
CA SER A 638 5.15 6.70 24.29
C SER A 638 4.29 6.98 23.07
N TYR A 639 3.49 5.99 22.66
CA TYR A 639 2.41 6.13 21.71
C TYR A 639 1.07 6.35 22.44
N ARG A 640 0.19 7.20 21.88
CA ARG A 640 -1.14 7.47 22.43
C ARG A 640 -2.19 7.68 21.34
N ASN A 641 -3.44 7.33 21.64
CA ASN A 641 -4.60 7.70 20.84
C ASN A 641 -5.02 9.14 21.20
N ALA A 642 -4.41 10.12 20.60
CA ALA A 642 -4.56 11.53 21.01
C ALA A 642 -4.97 12.46 19.87
N SER A 643 -5.03 12.00 18.61
CA SER A 643 -5.28 12.88 17.48
C SER A 643 -6.61 12.62 16.81
N GLN A 644 -7.25 13.69 16.36
CA GLN A 644 -8.37 13.69 15.42
C GLN A 644 -7.95 14.39 14.13
N ASN A 645 -8.44 13.91 13.02
CA ASN A 645 -8.19 14.49 11.71
C ASN A 645 -9.51 14.70 10.97
N LYS A 646 -9.73 15.92 10.45
CA LYS A 646 -10.86 16.22 9.56
C LYS A 646 -10.27 16.70 8.25
N THR A 647 -10.49 15.96 7.19
CA THR A 647 -9.97 16.30 5.87
C THR A 647 -11.10 16.40 4.88
N SER A 648 -11.16 17.50 4.14
CA SER A 648 -12.06 17.68 3.01
C SER A 648 -11.27 18.04 1.76
N GLY A 649 -11.81 17.72 0.59
CA GLY A 649 -11.10 18.06 -0.63
C GLY A 649 -11.85 17.68 -1.90
N VAL A 650 -11.23 18.05 -3.02
CA VAL A 650 -11.69 17.73 -4.36
C VAL A 650 -10.52 17.15 -5.15
N GLU A 651 -10.79 16.05 -5.82
CA GLU A 651 -9.87 15.37 -6.73
C GLU A 651 -10.42 15.48 -8.16
N LEU A 652 -9.60 15.90 -9.09
CA LEU A 652 -9.88 15.94 -10.52
C LEU A 652 -8.93 14.98 -11.23
N MET A 653 -9.46 14.19 -12.13
CA MET A 653 -8.68 13.34 -13.02
C MET A 653 -9.15 13.53 -14.45
N ALA A 654 -8.22 13.56 -15.40
CA ALA A 654 -8.51 13.50 -16.82
C ALA A 654 -7.51 12.60 -17.51
N SER A 655 -7.99 11.73 -18.37
CA SER A 655 -7.14 10.89 -19.20
C SER A 655 -7.55 11.01 -20.67
N TYR A 656 -6.55 11.23 -21.52
CA TYR A 656 -6.73 11.32 -22.96
C TYR A 656 -5.91 10.25 -23.65
N ARG A 657 -6.57 9.46 -24.49
CA ARG A 657 -5.97 8.32 -25.17
C ARG A 657 -6.17 8.44 -26.68
N GLN A 658 -5.09 8.59 -27.40
CA GLN A 658 -5.00 8.50 -28.86
C GLN A 658 -3.81 7.60 -29.25
N PRO A 659 -3.79 7.05 -30.47
CA PRO A 659 -2.72 6.10 -30.86
C PRO A 659 -1.29 6.64 -30.75
N LYS A 660 -1.11 7.96 -30.85
CA LYS A 660 0.22 8.59 -30.78
C LYS A 660 0.45 9.43 -29.54
N LEU A 661 -0.60 9.75 -28.79
CA LEU A 661 -0.51 10.66 -27.64
C LEU A 661 -1.41 10.15 -26.52
N THR A 662 -0.81 9.97 -25.35
CA THR A 662 -1.50 9.74 -24.11
C THR A 662 -1.23 10.86 -23.14
N ALA A 663 -2.23 11.29 -22.41
CA ALA A 663 -2.09 12.30 -21.38
C ALA A 663 -2.92 11.89 -20.17
N ASP A 664 -2.31 11.90 -19.01
CA ASP A 664 -2.95 11.71 -17.73
C ASP A 664 -2.68 12.92 -16.87
N TRP A 665 -3.75 13.55 -16.42
CA TRP A 665 -3.68 14.69 -15.53
C TRP A 665 -4.49 14.41 -14.28
N ASN A 666 -3.94 14.75 -13.13
CA ASN A 666 -4.68 14.80 -11.88
C ASN A 666 -4.38 16.09 -11.11
N LEU A 667 -5.35 16.53 -10.34
CA LEU A 667 -5.23 17.64 -9.42
C LEU A 667 -6.01 17.29 -8.16
N THR A 668 -5.41 17.56 -7.01
CA THR A 668 -6.05 17.45 -5.70
C THR A 668 -5.94 18.76 -4.98
N TRP A 669 -7.07 19.25 -4.46
CA TRP A 669 -7.10 20.26 -3.43
C TRP A 669 -7.55 19.60 -2.13
N THR A 670 -6.78 19.80 -1.05
CA THR A 670 -7.04 19.20 0.26
C THR A 670 -6.95 20.27 1.33
N HIS A 671 -7.92 20.29 2.22
CA HIS A 671 -7.90 21.07 3.44
C HIS A 671 -7.97 20.10 4.62
N THR A 672 -6.94 20.13 5.45
CA THR A 672 -6.79 19.22 6.60
C THR A 672 -6.77 20.03 7.88
N PHE A 673 -7.64 19.65 8.78
CA PHE A 673 -7.64 20.12 10.16
C PHE A 673 -7.25 18.96 11.06
N MET A 674 -6.21 19.12 11.85
CA MET A 674 -5.70 18.10 12.76
C MET A 674 -5.60 18.69 14.16
N SER A 675 -6.17 18.02 15.13
CA SER A 675 -5.98 18.33 16.54
C SER A 675 -5.05 17.29 17.15
N ASN A 676 -3.91 17.74 17.64
CA ASN A 676 -2.96 16.93 18.38
C ASN A 676 -3.07 17.29 19.85
N LEU A 677 -3.45 16.33 20.67
CA LEU A 677 -3.39 16.45 22.11
C LEU A 677 -2.10 15.80 22.58
N ILE A 678 -1.06 16.58 22.85
CA ILE A 678 0.10 16.11 23.56
C ILE A 678 -0.21 16.25 25.06
N THR A 679 -0.51 15.13 25.71
CA THR A 679 -0.61 15.08 27.17
C THR A 679 0.69 14.48 27.70
N LEU A 680 1.44 15.24 28.47
CA LEU A 680 2.48 14.65 29.33
C LEU A 680 1.78 13.89 30.46
N ASP A 681 2.06 12.57 30.58
CA ASP A 681 1.60 11.74 31.69
C ASP A 681 2.36 12.13 32.97
N LEU A 682 2.01 13.27 33.44
CA LEU A 682 2.40 13.71 34.78
C LEU A 682 1.24 13.35 35.73
N PRO A 683 1.51 13.19 37.02
CA PRO A 683 0.44 13.04 38.02
C PRO A 683 -0.68 14.04 37.77
N GLU A 684 -1.94 13.70 38.04
CA GLU A 684 -3.15 14.44 37.67
C GLU A 684 -3.08 15.95 37.99
N LYS A 685 -2.31 16.34 39.03
CA LYS A 685 -2.03 17.73 39.38
C LYS A 685 -1.00 18.44 38.49
N LEU A 686 -0.27 17.69 37.65
CA LEU A 686 0.82 18.18 36.82
C LEU A 686 0.50 17.95 35.32
N ALA A 687 -0.68 17.41 34.99
CA ALA A 687 -1.09 17.16 33.63
C ALA A 687 -1.28 18.49 32.88
N VAL A 688 -0.38 18.80 31.95
CA VAL A 688 -0.51 19.92 31.03
C VAL A 688 -1.06 19.38 29.73
N ASN A 689 -2.27 19.78 29.38
CA ASN A 689 -2.87 19.48 28.10
C ASN A 689 -2.38 20.49 27.07
N TYR A 690 -1.48 20.06 26.19
CA TYR A 690 -1.14 20.84 25.00
C TYR A 690 -2.13 20.46 23.90
N SER A 691 -3.15 21.27 23.68
CA SER A 691 -3.99 21.16 22.50
C SER A 691 -3.41 22.06 21.42
N ASN A 692 -2.67 21.50 20.49
CA ASN A 692 -2.34 22.18 19.25
C ASN A 692 -3.45 21.88 18.24
N GLU A 693 -4.48 22.73 18.22
CA GLU A 693 -5.35 22.79 17.05
C GLU A 693 -4.55 23.43 15.92
N VAL A 694 -4.27 22.62 14.91
CA VAL A 694 -3.53 23.08 13.77
C VAL A 694 -4.48 23.11 12.58
N ASP A 695 -4.89 24.32 12.22
CA ASP A 695 -5.40 24.55 10.89
C ASP A 695 -4.18 24.46 9.99
N ALA A 696 -4.10 23.46 9.21
CA ALA A 696 -3.37 23.50 7.98
C ALA A 696 -2.95 22.13 7.46
N ASN A 697 -2.83 22.09 6.22
CA ASN A 697 -2.07 21.21 5.40
C ASN A 697 -0.56 21.17 5.83
N ASN A 698 -0.30 20.99 7.12
CA ASN A 698 1.04 20.81 7.62
C ASN A 698 1.60 19.50 7.10
N ASN A 699 2.83 19.53 6.65
CA ASN A 699 3.55 18.41 6.04
C ASN A 699 2.94 17.89 4.73
N THR A 700 1.82 18.44 4.27
CA THR A 700 1.21 18.06 2.99
C THR A 700 0.79 19.30 2.23
N PRO A 701 1.05 19.39 0.91
CA PRO A 701 0.63 20.54 0.11
C PRO A 701 -0.90 20.60 -0.02
N ALA A 702 -1.46 21.82 0.04
CA ALA A 702 -2.89 22.01 -0.14
C ALA A 702 -3.33 21.70 -1.58
N ILE A 703 -2.47 21.96 -2.55
CA ILE A 703 -2.73 21.68 -3.97
C ILE A 703 -1.58 20.84 -4.51
N MET A 704 -1.94 19.73 -5.13
CA MET A 704 -1.02 18.86 -5.86
C MET A 704 -1.56 18.62 -7.27
N SER A 705 -0.69 18.64 -8.26
CA SER A 705 -1.07 18.31 -9.64
C SER A 705 0.02 17.54 -10.33
N ASN A 706 -0.35 16.51 -11.06
CA ASN A 706 0.54 15.75 -11.91
C ASN A 706 0.02 15.72 -13.34
N LEU A 707 0.90 15.90 -14.29
CA LEU A 707 0.64 15.71 -15.71
C LEU A 707 1.67 14.76 -16.29
N VAL A 708 1.21 13.60 -16.76
CA VAL A 708 2.04 12.62 -17.45
C VAL A 708 1.64 12.57 -18.92
N LEU A 709 2.61 12.74 -19.80
CA LEU A 709 2.43 12.67 -21.25
C LEU A 709 3.27 11.53 -21.81
N GLY A 710 2.68 10.71 -22.67
CA GLY A 710 3.37 9.72 -23.47
C GLY A 710 3.15 10.01 -24.96
N TRP A 711 4.21 10.12 -25.74
CA TRP A 711 4.15 10.46 -27.16
C TRP A 711 4.92 9.46 -28.00
N GLN A 712 4.21 8.75 -28.90
CA GLN A 712 4.80 7.89 -29.91
C GLN A 712 5.22 8.76 -31.11
N VAL A 713 6.44 9.29 -31.06
CA VAL A 713 6.99 10.21 -32.09
C VAL A 713 7.17 9.49 -33.42
N ALA A 714 7.69 8.27 -33.37
CA ALA A 714 7.90 7.39 -34.51
C ALA A 714 7.60 5.92 -34.09
N PRO A 715 7.43 4.98 -35.03
CA PRO A 715 7.10 3.58 -34.67
C PRO A 715 8.06 2.91 -33.67
N ARG A 716 9.30 3.42 -33.59
CA ARG A 716 10.37 2.90 -32.72
C ARG A 716 10.78 3.84 -31.60
N LEU A 717 10.25 5.08 -31.59
CA LEU A 717 10.65 6.11 -30.64
C LEU A 717 9.44 6.60 -29.84
N ARG A 718 9.47 6.36 -28.54
CA ARG A 718 8.53 6.87 -27.56
C ARG A 718 9.24 7.89 -26.66
N LEU A 719 8.60 9.01 -26.45
CA LEU A 719 9.02 10.00 -25.46
C LEU A 719 7.95 10.12 -24.38
N HIS A 720 8.36 10.48 -23.17
CA HIS A 720 7.45 10.76 -22.08
C HIS A 720 7.94 11.91 -21.21
N THR A 721 7.00 12.54 -20.55
CA THR A 721 7.29 13.57 -19.57
C THR A 721 6.32 13.50 -18.40
N HIS A 722 6.80 13.84 -17.21
CA HIS A 722 6.00 13.96 -16.01
C HIS A 722 6.30 15.29 -15.35
N VAL A 723 5.27 16.10 -15.16
CA VAL A 723 5.31 17.38 -14.44
C VAL A 723 4.58 17.22 -13.12
N LEU A 724 5.29 17.40 -12.03
CA LEU A 724 4.73 17.44 -10.67
C LEU A 724 4.70 18.90 -10.18
N PHE A 725 3.55 19.36 -9.75
CA PHE A 725 3.37 20.63 -9.05
C PHE A 725 2.83 20.39 -7.64
N GLU A 726 3.46 21.05 -6.66
CA GLU A 726 3.01 21.07 -5.28
C GLU A 726 2.97 22.52 -4.78
N SER A 727 1.87 22.95 -4.17
CA SER A 727 1.74 24.28 -3.59
C SER A 727 2.70 24.47 -2.41
N ARG A 728 2.87 25.72 -1.98
CA ARG A 728 3.52 26.00 -0.70
C ARG A 728 2.87 25.23 0.43
N GLN A 729 3.67 24.81 1.38
CA GLN A 729 3.21 24.09 2.58
C GLN A 729 4.01 24.54 3.79
N THR A 730 3.42 24.39 4.96
CA THR A 730 4.12 24.56 6.22
C THR A 730 4.57 23.21 6.73
N SER A 731 5.65 23.19 7.44
CA SER A 731 6.14 22.02 8.18
C SER A 731 6.21 22.39 9.64
N TYR A 732 5.80 21.47 10.50
CA TYR A 732 6.17 21.58 11.91
C TYR A 732 7.68 21.46 12.05
N ASN A 733 8.23 22.39 12.79
CA ASN A 733 9.56 22.27 13.33
C ASN A 733 9.44 22.28 14.86
N ILE A 734 10.14 21.40 15.52
CA ILE A 734 10.28 21.48 16.97
C ILE A 734 11.40 22.47 17.24
N ASP A 735 11.09 23.54 17.95
CA ASP A 735 12.10 24.40 18.53
C ASP A 735 12.83 23.63 19.62
N LEU A 736 14.03 23.16 19.29
CA LEU A 736 14.81 22.28 20.14
C LEU A 736 15.30 22.96 21.43
N GLU A 737 15.52 24.27 21.40
CA GLU A 737 15.91 25.03 22.58
C GLU A 737 14.75 25.10 23.58
N ASN A 738 13.56 25.48 23.09
CA ASN A 738 12.36 25.51 23.93
C ASN A 738 11.96 24.09 24.36
N TYR A 739 12.14 23.08 23.51
CA TYR A 739 11.93 21.70 23.90
C TYR A 739 12.87 21.26 25.03
N ALA A 740 14.20 21.42 24.86
CA ALA A 740 15.17 21.05 25.87
C ALA A 740 14.96 21.82 27.19
N ARG A 741 14.68 23.12 27.09
CA ARG A 741 14.35 23.95 28.24
C ARG A 741 13.11 23.47 28.95
N SER A 742 12.03 23.19 28.25
CA SER A 742 10.79 22.70 28.88
C SER A 742 11.03 21.36 29.59
N GLN A 743 11.75 20.41 28.97
CA GLN A 743 12.08 19.14 29.60
C GLN A 743 12.92 19.31 30.86
N THR A 744 13.97 20.13 30.81
CA THR A 744 14.84 20.41 31.97
C THR A 744 14.02 21.03 33.12
N ARG A 745 13.15 22.00 32.79
CA ARG A 745 12.30 22.67 33.78
C ARG A 745 11.26 21.74 34.39
N PHE A 746 10.64 20.84 33.63
CA PHE A 746 9.71 19.85 34.19
C PHE A 746 10.42 18.89 35.18
N ILE A 747 11.65 18.47 34.85
CA ILE A 747 12.46 17.64 35.75
C ILE A 747 12.82 18.42 37.04
N GLU A 748 13.28 19.65 36.90
CA GLU A 748 13.57 20.51 38.03
C GLU A 748 12.32 20.74 38.91
N TYR A 749 11.17 20.99 38.27
CA TYR A 749 9.89 21.13 38.99
C TYR A 749 9.55 19.88 39.78
N ALA A 750 9.62 18.70 39.18
CA ALA A 750 9.36 17.42 39.84
C ALA A 750 10.26 17.23 41.08
N PHE A 751 11.50 17.75 41.06
CA PHE A 751 12.41 17.73 42.20
C PHE A 751 11.99 18.73 43.25
N TYR A 752 11.75 20.00 42.91
CA TYR A 752 11.46 21.04 43.90
C TYR A 752 10.07 20.96 44.53
N VAL A 753 9.09 20.43 43.83
CA VAL A 753 7.71 20.29 44.35
C VAL A 753 7.60 19.35 45.55
N ILE A 754 8.57 18.42 45.70
CA ILE A 754 8.59 17.47 46.82
C ILE A 754 9.45 17.96 48.00
N VAL A 755 10.14 19.10 47.84
CA VAL A 755 11.01 19.65 48.88
C VAL A 755 10.23 20.70 49.71
N PRO A 756 9.98 20.47 50.99
CA PRO A 756 9.26 21.43 51.82
C PRO A 756 9.94 22.81 51.85
N GLY A 757 9.16 23.88 51.72
CA GLY A 757 9.65 25.26 51.74
C GLY A 757 10.19 25.77 50.40
N MET A 758 9.99 25.01 49.31
CA MET A 758 10.41 25.39 47.95
C MET A 758 9.24 25.65 47.02
N GLU A 759 8.02 25.87 47.54
CA GLU A 759 6.77 25.99 46.78
C GLU A 759 6.82 27.17 45.80
N GLU A 760 7.33 28.34 46.19
CA GLU A 760 7.46 29.49 45.29
C GLU A 760 8.45 29.23 44.14
N LYS A 761 9.56 28.58 44.43
CA LYS A 761 10.55 28.19 43.42
C LYS A 761 9.99 27.14 42.46
N ALA A 762 9.26 26.17 42.99
CA ALA A 762 8.59 25.16 42.16
C ALA A 762 7.57 25.83 41.23
N ALA A 763 6.77 26.79 41.71
CA ALA A 763 5.82 27.51 40.88
C ALA A 763 6.47 28.30 39.74
N ALA A 764 7.56 29.04 40.03
CA ALA A 764 8.30 29.77 38.99
C ALA A 764 8.93 28.84 37.93
N ILE A 765 9.46 27.68 38.33
CA ILE A 765 9.98 26.67 37.40
C ILE A 765 8.86 26.09 36.53
N TRP A 766 7.70 25.88 37.13
CA TRP A 766 6.53 25.42 36.40
C TRP A 766 6.08 26.38 35.31
N GLU A 767 5.98 27.69 35.66
CA GLU A 767 5.63 28.74 34.69
C GLU A 767 6.63 28.78 33.54
N ASP A 768 7.93 28.71 33.80
CA ASP A 768 8.98 28.68 32.76
C ASP A 768 8.91 27.40 31.91
N ALA A 769 8.59 26.25 32.51
CA ALA A 769 8.38 24.98 31.81
C ALA A 769 7.19 25.08 30.83
N VAL A 770 6.07 25.63 31.29
CA VAL A 770 4.85 25.79 30.50
C VAL A 770 5.05 26.84 29.40
N ASP A 771 5.69 27.97 29.69
CA ASP A 771 6.01 29.00 28.69
C ASP A 771 6.93 28.44 27.58
N SER A 772 7.99 27.73 27.95
CA SER A 772 8.89 27.07 27.00
C SER A 772 8.15 26.01 26.16
N ALA A 773 7.31 25.23 26.82
CA ALA A 773 6.51 24.21 26.15
C ALA A 773 5.53 24.80 25.13
N SER A 774 4.95 25.96 25.42
CA SER A 774 4.05 26.67 24.49
C SER A 774 4.76 27.16 23.22
N LYS A 775 6.08 27.27 23.24
CA LYS A 775 6.94 27.75 22.14
C LYS A 775 7.66 26.62 21.37
N ILE A 776 7.42 25.36 21.75
CA ILE A 776 8.12 24.21 21.14
C ILE A 776 7.82 24.09 19.65
N THR A 777 6.64 24.48 19.21
CA THR A 777 6.28 24.39 17.78
C THR A 777 6.63 25.64 17.03
N SER A 778 7.54 25.54 16.08
CA SER A 778 7.78 26.54 15.05
C SER A 778 7.29 26.04 13.68
N HIS A 779 7.06 26.96 12.76
CA HIS A 779 6.63 26.63 11.40
C HIS A 779 7.72 26.98 10.41
N ASN A 780 8.14 26.00 9.60
CA ASN A 780 8.94 26.24 8.43
C ASN A 780 8.05 26.33 7.19
N GLU A 781 8.25 27.33 6.37
CA GLU A 781 7.56 27.44 5.09
C GLU A 781 8.41 26.81 3.98
N MET A 782 7.80 25.89 3.24
CA MET A 782 8.36 25.34 2.02
C MET A 782 7.69 26.00 0.83
N PRO A 783 8.44 26.58 -0.13
CA PRO A 783 7.88 27.24 -1.31
C PRO A 783 7.17 26.25 -2.22
N ALA A 784 6.26 26.74 -3.03
CA ALA A 784 5.69 25.97 -4.11
C ALA A 784 6.79 25.48 -5.07
N ARG A 785 6.62 24.27 -5.59
CA ARG A 785 7.62 23.62 -6.44
C ARG A 785 7.01 22.97 -7.66
N CYS A 786 7.79 22.97 -8.74
CA CYS A 786 7.47 22.31 -9.99
C CYS A 786 8.67 21.46 -10.40
N ILE A 787 8.45 20.16 -10.52
CA ILE A 787 9.48 19.20 -10.88
C ILE A 787 9.16 18.64 -12.26
N LEU A 788 10.13 18.69 -13.16
CA LEU A 788 10.02 18.18 -14.53
C LEU A 788 10.90 16.93 -14.68
N ASN A 789 10.25 15.82 -15.01
CA ASN A 789 10.92 14.58 -15.40
C ASN A 789 10.68 14.32 -16.88
N ILE A 790 11.71 13.85 -17.59
CA ILE A 790 11.59 13.47 -18.99
C ILE A 790 12.25 12.12 -19.24
N GLY A 791 11.81 11.44 -20.27
CA GLY A 791 12.48 10.22 -20.70
C GLY A 791 12.06 9.81 -22.10
N GLY A 792 12.66 8.73 -22.56
CA GLY A 792 12.31 8.14 -23.85
C GLY A 792 12.90 6.76 -24.02
N GLU A 793 12.29 6.03 -24.92
CA GLU A 793 12.67 4.66 -25.26
C GLU A 793 12.74 4.50 -26.78
N TYR A 794 13.81 3.86 -27.24
CA TYR A 794 13.98 3.46 -28.64
C TYR A 794 14.04 1.95 -28.74
N THR A 795 13.09 1.36 -29.48
CA THR A 795 12.97 -0.09 -29.67
C THR A 795 13.42 -0.51 -31.06
N TYR A 796 14.37 -1.43 -31.12
CA TYR A 796 14.83 -2.04 -32.36
C TYR A 796 14.86 -3.57 -32.25
N GLY A 797 13.94 -4.23 -32.96
CA GLY A 797 13.73 -5.67 -32.83
C GLY A 797 13.40 -6.06 -31.37
N PRO A 798 14.15 -7.00 -30.77
CA PRO A 798 13.94 -7.39 -29.37
C PRO A 798 14.57 -6.43 -28.34
N VAL A 799 15.35 -5.44 -28.78
CA VAL A 799 16.14 -4.56 -27.91
C VAL A 799 15.45 -3.22 -27.74
N THR A 800 15.35 -2.77 -26.49
CA THR A 800 14.87 -1.42 -26.12
C THR A 800 15.96 -0.70 -25.34
N ILE A 801 16.29 0.51 -25.77
CA ILE A 801 17.22 1.41 -25.07
C ILE A 801 16.40 2.56 -24.49
N GLY A 802 16.53 2.82 -23.21
CA GLY A 802 15.80 3.86 -22.47
C GLY A 802 16.72 4.84 -21.76
N LEU A 803 16.24 6.05 -21.59
CA LEU A 803 16.86 7.07 -20.75
C LEU A 803 15.76 7.82 -19.99
N ASN A 804 15.91 7.90 -18.66
CA ASN A 804 15.06 8.70 -17.78
C ASN A 804 15.90 9.74 -17.07
N ILE A 805 15.41 10.97 -17.01
CA ILE A 805 16.01 12.10 -16.28
C ILE A 805 14.96 12.66 -15.33
N HIS A 806 15.22 12.53 -14.05
CA HIS A 806 14.41 13.09 -12.98
C HIS A 806 14.91 14.45 -12.58
N ASN A 807 13.98 15.35 -12.26
CA ASN A 807 14.27 16.74 -11.91
C ASN A 807 15.19 17.41 -12.93
N LEU A 808 14.79 17.43 -14.20
CA LEU A 808 15.57 17.95 -15.33
C LEU A 808 16.07 19.38 -15.08
N LEU A 809 15.25 20.22 -14.46
CA LEU A 809 15.57 21.63 -14.20
C LEU A 809 16.57 21.78 -13.04
N GLY A 810 16.82 20.72 -12.26
CA GLY A 810 17.69 20.77 -11.10
C GLY A 810 17.12 21.65 -9.97
N THR A 811 15.79 21.66 -9.82
CA THR A 811 15.10 22.41 -8.78
C THR A 811 15.53 21.89 -7.40
N ASP A 812 16.04 22.78 -6.56
CA ASP A 812 16.31 22.50 -5.17
C ASP A 812 15.01 22.60 -4.39
N TYR A 813 14.66 21.52 -3.69
CA TYR A 813 13.45 21.49 -2.91
C TYR A 813 13.58 20.54 -1.71
N TYR A 814 12.70 20.77 -0.75
CA TYR A 814 12.65 20.02 0.50
C TYR A 814 11.30 19.36 0.64
N ARG A 815 11.26 18.27 1.39
CA ARG A 815 10.04 17.69 1.95
C ARG A 815 10.13 17.73 3.46
N SER A 816 8.98 17.67 4.10
CA SER A 816 8.88 17.43 5.52
C SER A 816 8.12 16.14 5.77
N GLY A 817 8.39 15.58 6.91
CA GLY A 817 7.68 14.46 7.47
C GLY A 817 7.31 14.76 8.91
N MET A 818 7.36 13.74 9.75
CA MET A 818 7.11 13.87 11.18
C MET A 818 8.34 14.36 11.98
N ASN A 819 9.42 14.74 11.32
CA ASN A 819 10.67 15.12 11.93
C ASN A 819 10.91 16.63 11.87
N THR A 820 11.79 17.08 12.75
CA THR A 820 12.13 18.45 13.01
C THR A 820 12.87 19.16 11.88
N ASN A 821 13.47 18.40 10.93
CA ASN A 821 14.25 18.96 9.85
C ASN A 821 13.60 18.80 8.48
N LEU A 822 13.75 19.83 7.65
CA LEU A 822 13.44 19.73 6.23
C LEU A 822 14.43 18.76 5.56
N VAL A 823 13.90 17.74 4.88
CA VAL A 823 14.72 16.77 4.16
C VAL A 823 14.96 17.26 2.74
N PRO A 824 16.21 17.62 2.37
CA PRO A 824 16.53 17.96 0.99
C PRO A 824 16.19 16.80 0.07
N GLN A 825 15.64 17.11 -1.08
CA GLN A 825 15.26 16.10 -2.05
C GLN A 825 16.31 15.97 -3.15
N GLN A 826 16.18 14.90 -3.92
CA GLN A 826 17.09 14.58 -5.01
C GLN A 826 17.17 15.70 -6.02
N GLY A 827 18.37 16.07 -6.44
CA GLY A 827 18.66 16.97 -7.55
C GLY A 827 18.37 16.30 -8.90
N ARG A 828 19.26 16.48 -9.85
CA ARG A 828 19.11 15.86 -11.19
C ARG A 828 19.65 14.44 -11.20
N TRP A 829 18.76 13.47 -11.38
CA TRP A 829 19.10 12.06 -11.50
C TRP A 829 18.79 11.53 -12.88
N PHE A 830 19.66 10.69 -13.43
CA PHE A 830 19.41 10.01 -14.69
C PHE A 830 19.74 8.52 -14.59
N LEU A 831 18.99 7.73 -15.35
CA LEU A 831 19.13 6.28 -15.46
C LEU A 831 19.00 5.90 -16.94
N GLY A 832 20.09 5.37 -17.51
CA GLY A 832 20.08 4.72 -18.80
C GLY A 832 19.77 3.24 -18.65
N THR A 833 18.96 2.68 -19.54
CA THR A 833 18.54 1.26 -19.50
C THR A 833 18.69 0.59 -20.86
N ILE A 834 18.97 -0.71 -20.82
CA ILE A 834 18.89 -1.59 -21.98
C ILE A 834 18.01 -2.78 -21.62
N GLY A 835 17.00 -3.05 -22.43
CA GLY A 835 16.08 -4.16 -22.28
C GLY A 835 16.12 -5.10 -23.48
N VAL A 836 15.88 -6.38 -23.25
CA VAL A 836 15.76 -7.41 -24.30
C VAL A 836 14.52 -8.24 -24.00
N LYS A 837 13.67 -8.42 -25.03
CA LYS A 837 12.49 -9.30 -24.98
C LYS A 837 12.62 -10.38 -26.05
N ILE A 838 12.62 -11.67 -25.62
CA ILE A 838 12.77 -12.86 -26.49
C ILE A 838 11.59 -13.78 -26.28
#